data_9923bb1ead71c5ecc898855ca5a5200e
#
_entry.id   9923bb1ead71c5ecc898855ca5a5200e
#
_cell.length_a   1.000
_cell.length_b   1.000
_cell.length_c   1.000
_cell.angle_alpha   90.00
_cell.angle_beta   90.00
_cell.angle_gamma   90.00
#
_symmetry.space_group_name_H-M   'P 1'
#
loop_
_entity.id
_entity.type
_entity.pdbx_description
1 polymer ?
#
loop_
_entity_poly.entity_id
_entity_poly.type
_entity_poly.pdbx_seq_one_letter_code
_entity_poly.pdbx_strand_id
1 'polypeptide(L)'
;MTDPIKTLCPYCGVGCGLEVLPPAQTGKPTSRDSQGNPIWKVVGDREHPSSKGLVCVKGATIAESLDKDRLKYPMLRDSLSEPFRRVSWDEAYDRIVSQIRGSIDTLGKDSFCMYGSGQFQTEDYYIAQKLVKGCLGTNNFDANSRLCMSSAVAGYIHSFGADGPPACYDDLELTDCAFLIGTNTAECHPIVFNRLERHHKKNRNMKLIVVDPRRTKTAEVADLHLAIAPGTDIHLLNGIAHLLMRWGYLDTFFINECTRNFPAYAEVIRHYPPEMVARKCGIRIDLLEQAARYWGESDKVLSLWSMGVNQSSEGTAKVGTIINLHLMTGNIGKPGAGPFSLTGQPNAMGGREAGGLAHILPGYRAVLNPQHRSEVEAFWGLPAGRIATKPGRDVWNAIRGIENGEVGVFWIAATNPAVSLPDLERVKAALLKSPFTIYQDAYYPTETAAYAHLLLPAAQWGEKTGTMTNSERVVTLCPQFRPRVGESKADWEIFAEVGRRLGFVKEFDFADAAAVYREFVGLTRDRPCDMTGLSHDRLQQEGPIQWPMPDTVDGKKEKIGPKLGIFSSLFAEKKEESHKQHDKRLYTDGRFHTPDGRAKFVAYHAKGLAEPTDIEYPFVLTVGRLYGHWHTMTRTGRIEKINKMHPRPFLEIHPRDAAKLNIEQDGLVEVRSRRGSARFPAFITAAIIPGTVFVPMHWGALWAENAEANVLTHPESCPISLEPELKACAVKLIKVMGEAELQAGEGKIVDRSNLVSVSL
;
A
#
# COMPACT_ATOMS: atom_id res chain seq x y z
N MET A 1 33.91 10.08 -16.53
CA MET A 1 32.44 10.27 -16.37
C MET A 1 32.07 9.45 -15.16
N THR A 2 31.46 10.04 -14.14
CA THR A 2 30.98 9.26 -13.00
C THR A 2 29.79 8.42 -13.47
N ASP A 3 29.76 7.15 -13.12
CA ASP A 3 28.69 6.25 -13.51
C ASP A 3 27.32 6.72 -13.00
N PRO A 4 26.22 6.42 -13.71
CA PRO A 4 24.89 6.71 -13.22
C PRO A 4 24.65 6.10 -11.84
N ILE A 5 23.99 6.84 -10.95
CA ILE A 5 23.67 6.33 -9.62
C ILE A 5 22.39 5.50 -9.71
N LYS A 6 22.49 4.21 -9.39
CA LYS A 6 21.36 3.29 -9.33
C LYS A 6 20.58 3.46 -8.03
N THR A 7 19.26 3.48 -8.14
CA THR A 7 18.34 3.66 -7.00
C THR A 7 16.96 3.10 -7.35
N LEU A 8 16.01 3.17 -6.41
CA LEU A 8 14.63 2.72 -6.60
C LEU A 8 13.67 3.91 -6.75
N CYS A 9 12.63 3.75 -7.58
CA CYS A 9 11.54 4.69 -7.70
C CYS A 9 10.71 4.74 -6.40
N PRO A 10 10.56 5.90 -5.74
CA PRO A 10 9.89 5.99 -4.45
C PRO A 10 8.37 6.25 -4.59
N TYR A 11 7.72 5.78 -5.64
CA TYR A 11 6.28 5.94 -5.81
C TYR A 11 5.52 4.66 -5.46
N CYS A 12 5.45 3.67 -6.34
CA CYS A 12 4.60 2.51 -6.11
C CYS A 12 5.38 1.24 -5.82
N GLY A 13 4.68 0.23 -5.29
CA GLY A 13 5.24 -1.07 -4.92
C GLY A 13 5.75 -1.92 -6.09
N VAL A 14 5.69 -1.44 -7.33
CA VAL A 14 6.41 -2.10 -8.44
C VAL A 14 7.91 -2.12 -8.14
N GLY A 15 8.44 -1.06 -7.50
CA GLY A 15 9.87 -0.97 -7.22
C GLY A 15 10.69 -0.93 -8.51
N CYS A 16 10.43 0.06 -9.37
CA CYS A 16 11.22 0.23 -10.60
C CYS A 16 12.62 0.72 -10.27
N GLY A 17 13.65 0.06 -10.82
CA GLY A 17 15.01 0.56 -10.78
C GLY A 17 15.17 1.83 -11.62
N LEU A 18 15.90 2.78 -11.09
CA LEU A 18 16.21 4.05 -11.73
C LEU A 18 17.72 4.28 -11.78
N GLU A 19 18.16 4.91 -12.84
CA GLU A 19 19.47 5.52 -12.97
C GLU A 19 19.32 7.03 -12.92
N VAL A 20 20.06 7.68 -12.02
CA VAL A 20 20.04 9.12 -11.79
C VAL A 20 21.35 9.73 -12.24
N LEU A 21 21.25 10.72 -13.12
CA LEU A 21 22.39 11.47 -13.68
C LEU A 21 22.40 12.88 -13.11
N PRO A 22 23.51 13.34 -12.51
CA PRO A 22 23.63 14.69 -12.01
C PRO A 22 23.57 15.71 -13.16
N PRO A 23 23.12 16.94 -12.91
CA PRO A 23 22.92 17.97 -13.93
C PRO A 23 24.15 18.27 -14.81
N ALA A 24 25.36 18.22 -14.25
CA ALA A 24 26.61 18.49 -14.96
C ALA A 24 27.01 17.45 -16.01
N GLN A 25 26.37 16.25 -15.99
CA GLN A 25 26.79 15.11 -16.85
C GLN A 25 25.91 14.91 -18.08
N THR A 26 24.87 15.70 -18.27
CA THR A 26 23.90 15.45 -19.34
C THR A 26 24.37 15.90 -20.73
N GLY A 27 25.51 16.58 -20.87
CA GLY A 27 26.05 17.11 -22.16
C GLY A 27 25.11 18.07 -22.92
N LYS A 28 23.94 18.34 -22.35
CA LYS A 28 22.94 19.31 -22.84
C LYS A 28 22.85 20.47 -21.86
N PRO A 29 22.42 21.66 -22.29
CA PRO A 29 22.08 22.71 -21.34
C PRO A 29 21.19 22.10 -20.27
N THR A 30 21.61 22.19 -19.00
CA THR A 30 20.90 21.67 -17.83
C THR A 30 19.48 22.19 -17.92
N SER A 31 18.50 21.29 -18.08
CA SER A 31 17.10 21.66 -17.96
C SER A 31 16.91 22.22 -16.54
N ARG A 32 16.37 23.42 -16.48
CA ARG A 32 16.09 24.11 -15.22
C ARG A 32 14.58 24.07 -14.99
N ASP A 33 14.19 24.02 -13.73
CA ASP A 33 12.79 24.21 -13.35
C ASP A 33 12.40 25.69 -13.48
N SER A 34 11.13 26.00 -13.22
CA SER A 34 10.61 27.38 -13.25
C SER A 34 11.28 28.33 -12.26
N GLN A 35 12.04 27.80 -11.29
CA GLN A 35 12.80 28.57 -10.27
C GLN A 35 14.29 28.67 -10.61
N GLY A 36 14.71 28.10 -11.75
CA GLY A 36 16.09 28.12 -12.21
C GLY A 36 17.00 27.02 -11.63
N ASN A 37 16.46 26.07 -10.84
CA ASN A 37 17.24 24.96 -10.28
C ASN A 37 17.53 23.90 -11.35
N PRO A 38 18.74 23.32 -11.36
CA PRO A 38 19.07 22.27 -12.31
C PRO A 38 18.30 20.98 -12.02
N ILE A 39 17.65 20.40 -13.03
CA ILE A 39 16.89 19.15 -12.94
C ILE A 39 17.79 17.95 -13.18
N TRP A 40 17.79 17.00 -12.26
CA TRP A 40 18.43 15.70 -12.43
C TRP A 40 17.74 14.90 -13.52
N LYS A 41 18.48 14.23 -14.36
CA LYS A 41 17.91 13.32 -15.36
C LYS A 41 17.68 11.95 -14.72
N VAL A 42 16.49 11.40 -14.90
CA VAL A 42 16.11 10.07 -14.40
C VAL A 42 15.70 9.19 -15.58
N VAL A 43 16.27 8.00 -15.64
CA VAL A 43 15.93 6.95 -16.63
C VAL A 43 15.72 5.62 -15.91
N GLY A 44 15.12 4.64 -16.59
CA GLY A 44 14.96 3.29 -16.02
C GLY A 44 16.26 2.49 -16.06
N ASP A 45 16.59 1.82 -14.96
CA ASP A 45 17.70 0.87 -14.87
C ASP A 45 17.33 -0.43 -15.62
N ARG A 46 18.09 -0.72 -16.68
CA ARG A 46 17.85 -1.89 -17.54
C ARG A 46 18.18 -3.22 -16.88
N GLU A 47 19.05 -3.21 -15.87
CA GLU A 47 19.49 -4.40 -15.15
C GLU A 47 18.57 -4.72 -13.97
N HIS A 48 17.72 -3.79 -13.54
CA HIS A 48 16.82 -4.01 -12.42
C HIS A 48 15.78 -5.10 -12.74
N PRO A 49 15.69 -6.19 -11.92
CA PRO A 49 14.89 -7.38 -12.25
C PRO A 49 13.39 -7.08 -12.38
N SER A 50 12.87 -6.17 -11.57
CA SER A 50 11.43 -5.89 -11.52
C SER A 50 10.94 -5.07 -12.71
N SER A 51 11.70 -4.06 -13.14
CA SER A 51 11.27 -3.10 -14.17
C SER A 51 11.93 -3.29 -15.53
N LYS A 52 13.11 -3.95 -15.60
CA LYS A 52 13.83 -4.22 -16.87
C LYS A 52 13.97 -2.96 -17.74
N GLY A 53 14.33 -1.83 -17.12
CA GLY A 53 14.49 -0.52 -17.79
C GLY A 53 13.21 0.28 -18.03
N LEU A 54 12.05 -0.23 -17.67
CA LEU A 54 10.79 0.48 -17.83
C LEU A 54 10.55 1.46 -16.68
N VAL A 55 10.02 2.63 -17.00
CA VAL A 55 9.65 3.67 -16.04
C VAL A 55 8.39 4.40 -16.51
N CYS A 56 7.46 4.69 -15.61
CA CYS A 56 6.27 5.48 -15.90
C CYS A 56 6.52 6.98 -15.74
N VAL A 57 5.54 7.81 -16.12
CA VAL A 57 5.66 9.28 -16.05
C VAL A 57 6.03 9.77 -14.63
N LYS A 58 5.50 9.17 -13.57
CA LYS A 58 5.82 9.57 -12.18
C LYS A 58 7.30 9.41 -11.87
N GLY A 59 7.87 8.22 -12.17
CA GLY A 59 9.28 7.96 -11.95
C GLY A 59 10.18 8.83 -12.83
N ALA A 60 9.82 8.99 -14.11
CA ALA A 60 10.60 9.79 -15.05
C ALA A 60 10.65 11.29 -14.70
N THR A 61 9.63 11.80 -14.01
CA THR A 61 9.51 13.24 -13.66
C THR A 61 9.81 13.54 -12.20
N ILE A 62 10.19 12.56 -11.39
CA ILE A 62 10.35 12.75 -9.94
C ILE A 62 11.33 13.87 -9.58
N ALA A 63 12.39 14.00 -10.36
CA ALA A 63 13.42 15.03 -10.14
C ALA A 63 12.87 16.46 -10.20
N GLU A 64 11.74 16.68 -10.89
CA GLU A 64 11.12 18.01 -11.02
C GLU A 64 10.45 18.51 -9.72
N SER A 65 10.26 17.64 -8.71
CA SER A 65 9.64 17.99 -7.42
C SER A 65 10.64 18.15 -6.27
N LEU A 66 11.92 17.80 -6.47
CA LEU A 66 12.88 17.62 -5.37
C LEU A 66 13.18 18.89 -4.56
N ASP A 67 13.14 20.04 -5.21
CA ASP A 67 13.51 21.32 -4.57
C ASP A 67 12.30 22.23 -4.28
N LYS A 68 11.09 21.82 -4.70
CA LYS A 68 9.87 22.64 -4.56
C LYS A 68 9.24 22.48 -3.19
N ASP A 69 8.86 23.61 -2.57
CA ASP A 69 8.09 23.66 -1.32
C ASP A 69 8.65 22.73 -0.23
N ARG A 70 9.95 22.82 0.03
CA ARG A 70 10.63 21.98 1.01
C ARG A 70 10.52 22.56 2.42
N LEU A 71 10.18 21.71 3.39
CA LEU A 71 10.36 22.01 4.81
C LEU A 71 11.87 21.97 5.10
N LYS A 72 12.45 23.10 5.55
CA LYS A 72 13.90 23.27 5.65
C LYS A 72 14.43 23.27 7.09
N TYR A 73 13.59 23.63 8.05
CA TYR A 73 13.96 23.83 9.45
C TYR A 73 12.87 23.28 10.35
N PRO A 74 13.18 22.87 11.59
CA PRO A 74 12.17 22.61 12.59
C PRO A 74 11.38 23.89 12.88
N MET A 75 10.05 23.77 13.00
CA MET A 75 9.16 24.89 13.25
C MET A 75 8.17 24.52 14.35
N LEU A 76 8.01 25.38 15.34
CA LEU A 76 7.18 25.17 16.52
C LEU A 76 6.16 26.29 16.67
N ARG A 77 4.98 25.94 17.19
CA ARG A 77 3.99 26.87 17.74
C ARG A 77 3.40 26.30 19.02
N ASP A 78 3.04 27.12 19.97
CA ASP A 78 2.47 26.67 21.25
C ASP A 78 0.94 26.42 21.16
N SER A 79 0.29 27.06 20.20
CA SER A 79 -1.15 26.88 19.90
C SER A 79 -1.39 26.81 18.41
N LEU A 80 -2.45 26.11 17.99
CA LEU A 80 -2.85 26.03 16.57
C LEU A 80 -3.24 27.37 15.97
N SER A 81 -3.62 28.37 16.79
CA SER A 81 -3.94 29.72 16.35
C SER A 81 -2.70 30.61 16.15
N GLU A 82 -1.53 30.18 16.61
CA GLU A 82 -0.28 30.95 16.48
C GLU A 82 0.47 30.58 15.19
N PRO A 83 1.26 31.52 14.64
CA PRO A 83 2.15 31.23 13.53
C PRO A 83 3.31 30.35 13.97
N PHE A 84 3.81 29.52 13.06
CA PHE A 84 5.03 28.75 13.30
C PHE A 84 6.24 29.69 13.41
N ARG A 85 7.10 29.43 14.41
CA ARG A 85 8.45 30.01 14.51
C ARG A 85 9.50 28.94 14.23
N ARG A 86 10.61 29.32 13.61
CA ARG A 86 11.77 28.44 13.47
C ARG A 86 12.39 28.18 14.84
N VAL A 87 12.79 26.93 15.10
CA VAL A 87 13.50 26.51 16.31
C VAL A 87 14.74 25.70 15.93
N SER A 88 15.65 25.51 16.89
CA SER A 88 16.76 24.58 16.73
C SER A 88 16.28 23.12 16.84
N TRP A 89 17.09 22.20 16.35
CA TRP A 89 16.82 20.77 16.58
C TRP A 89 16.81 20.42 18.07
N ASP A 90 17.68 21.02 18.87
CA ASP A 90 17.72 20.77 20.31
C ASP A 90 16.41 21.20 20.99
N GLU A 91 15.90 22.39 20.70
CA GLU A 91 14.61 22.87 21.19
C GLU A 91 13.46 21.95 20.74
N ALA A 92 13.49 21.51 19.47
CA ALA A 92 12.48 20.59 18.95
C ALA A 92 12.50 19.25 19.68
N TYR A 93 13.67 18.64 19.88
CA TYR A 93 13.83 17.39 20.61
C TYR A 93 13.43 17.50 22.07
N ASP A 94 13.82 18.59 22.75
CA ASP A 94 13.45 18.81 24.15
C ASP A 94 11.94 18.97 24.31
N ARG A 95 11.27 19.66 23.34
CA ARG A 95 9.81 19.74 23.32
C ARG A 95 9.18 18.38 23.11
N ILE A 96 9.65 17.55 22.16
CA ILE A 96 9.16 16.19 21.92
C ILE A 96 9.26 15.34 23.20
N VAL A 97 10.45 15.29 23.82
CA VAL A 97 10.70 14.48 25.00
C VAL A 97 9.85 14.92 26.18
N SER A 98 9.74 16.24 26.40
CA SER A 98 8.87 16.81 27.45
C SER A 98 7.41 16.42 27.25
N GLN A 99 6.88 16.55 26.02
CA GLN A 99 5.49 16.20 25.72
C GLN A 99 5.22 14.69 25.85
N ILE A 100 6.15 13.85 25.41
CA ILE A 100 6.03 12.39 25.58
C ILE A 100 6.01 12.02 27.05
N ARG A 101 6.97 12.53 27.86
CA ARG A 101 7.02 12.25 29.31
C ARG A 101 5.78 12.74 30.01
N GLY A 102 5.40 14.01 29.81
CA GLY A 102 4.21 14.57 30.44
C GLY A 102 2.91 13.84 30.09
N SER A 103 2.77 13.40 28.82
CA SER A 103 1.63 12.59 28.40
C SER A 103 1.62 11.21 29.05
N ILE A 104 2.77 10.53 29.12
CA ILE A 104 2.89 9.21 29.75
C ILE A 104 2.63 9.30 31.26
N ASP A 105 3.15 10.32 31.92
CA ASP A 105 2.97 10.52 33.37
C ASP A 105 1.52 10.78 33.75
N THR A 106 0.75 11.46 32.88
CA THR A 106 -0.65 11.82 33.16
C THR A 106 -1.67 10.81 32.66
N LEU A 107 -1.45 10.21 31.47
CA LEU A 107 -2.43 9.36 30.77
C LEU A 107 -1.93 7.92 30.57
N GLY A 108 -0.67 7.63 30.96
CA GLY A 108 -0.05 6.33 30.73
C GLY A 108 0.59 6.18 29.34
N LYS A 109 1.34 5.10 29.15
CA LYS A 109 2.15 4.89 27.93
C LYS A 109 1.35 4.78 26.63
N ASP A 110 0.09 4.38 26.71
CA ASP A 110 -0.80 4.27 25.55
C ASP A 110 -1.36 5.62 25.07
N SER A 111 -0.99 6.72 25.73
CA SER A 111 -1.28 8.10 25.31
C SER A 111 -0.37 8.60 24.18
N PHE A 112 0.69 7.89 23.86
CA PHE A 112 1.52 8.15 22.69
C PHE A 112 1.05 7.30 21.51
N CYS A 113 0.85 7.93 20.35
CA CYS A 113 0.57 7.25 19.08
C CYS A 113 1.47 7.78 17.97
N MET A 114 1.94 6.90 17.09
CA MET A 114 2.68 7.27 15.88
C MET A 114 2.00 6.67 14.63
N TYR A 115 1.85 7.51 13.60
CA TYR A 115 1.33 7.11 12.30
C TYR A 115 2.37 7.36 11.20
N GLY A 116 2.94 6.28 10.67
CA GLY A 116 4.01 6.28 9.67
C GLY A 116 3.51 6.02 8.25
N SER A 117 4.47 5.85 7.34
CA SER A 117 4.21 5.80 5.90
C SER A 117 4.95 4.67 5.19
N GLY A 118 4.32 4.06 4.17
CA GLY A 118 4.99 3.19 3.19
C GLY A 118 5.99 3.91 2.27
N GLN A 119 6.23 5.20 2.52
CA GLN A 119 7.31 5.99 1.89
C GLN A 119 8.61 5.92 2.69
N PHE A 120 8.58 5.45 3.93
CA PHE A 120 9.77 5.21 4.74
C PHE A 120 10.69 4.18 4.09
N GLN A 121 11.99 4.32 4.29
CA GLN A 121 12.94 3.22 4.10
C GLN A 121 12.79 2.21 5.24
N THR A 122 13.33 1.01 5.07
CA THR A 122 13.21 -0.07 6.07
C THR A 122 13.82 0.34 7.41
N GLU A 123 14.94 1.05 7.36
CA GLU A 123 15.66 1.61 8.50
C GLU A 123 14.80 2.60 9.30
N ASP A 124 14.04 3.45 8.61
CA ASP A 124 13.13 4.41 9.25
C ASP A 124 12.03 3.68 10.03
N TYR A 125 11.41 2.67 9.40
CA TYR A 125 10.41 1.83 10.06
C TYR A 125 10.97 1.10 11.27
N TYR A 126 12.16 0.52 11.12
CA TYR A 126 12.77 -0.27 12.17
C TYR A 126 13.06 0.55 13.42
N ILE A 127 13.66 1.73 13.27
CA ILE A 127 13.94 2.61 14.41
C ILE A 127 12.64 3.14 15.04
N ALA A 128 11.64 3.51 14.23
CA ALA A 128 10.33 3.89 14.76
C ALA A 128 9.69 2.79 15.59
N GLN A 129 9.74 1.52 15.14
CA GLN A 129 9.25 0.37 15.89
C GLN A 129 9.96 0.16 17.20
N LYS A 130 11.30 0.22 17.18
CA LYS A 130 12.14 0.06 18.36
C LYS A 130 11.85 1.14 19.39
N LEU A 131 11.69 2.40 18.94
CA LEU A 131 11.30 3.51 19.80
C LEU A 131 9.94 3.27 20.46
N VAL A 132 8.90 3.04 19.65
CA VAL A 132 7.52 2.99 20.15
C VAL A 132 7.26 1.71 20.94
N LYS A 133 7.52 0.55 20.33
CA LYS A 133 7.18 -0.75 20.97
C LYS A 133 8.19 -1.21 21.99
N GLY A 134 9.48 -1.01 21.68
CA GLY A 134 10.56 -1.39 22.58
C GLY A 134 10.75 -0.41 23.74
N CYS A 135 10.97 0.86 23.42
CA CYS A 135 11.43 1.83 24.44
C CYS A 135 10.28 2.52 25.17
N LEU A 136 9.24 2.99 24.46
CA LEU A 136 8.05 3.54 25.12
C LEU A 136 7.15 2.44 25.72
N GLY A 137 7.20 1.22 25.18
CA GLY A 137 6.44 0.07 25.69
C GLY A 137 4.95 0.14 25.38
N THR A 138 4.57 0.83 24.32
CA THR A 138 3.23 0.81 23.72
C THR A 138 3.29 0.26 22.30
N ASN A 139 2.25 -0.44 21.84
CA ASN A 139 2.17 -0.93 20.47
C ASN A 139 1.46 0.06 19.51
N ASN A 140 1.25 1.31 19.91
CA ASN A 140 0.54 2.35 19.16
C ASN A 140 1.40 2.94 18.03
N PHE A 141 1.97 2.08 17.20
CA PHE A 141 2.55 2.44 15.93
C PHE A 141 1.75 1.76 14.81
N ASP A 142 1.16 2.57 13.95
CA ASP A 142 0.53 2.06 12.74
C ASP A 142 1.06 2.83 11.51
N ALA A 143 0.85 2.30 10.32
CA ALA A 143 1.30 2.94 9.10
C ALA A 143 0.19 2.88 8.04
N ASN A 144 0.32 3.68 6.99
CA ASN A 144 -0.66 3.71 5.93
C ASN A 144 -0.75 2.41 5.09
N SER A 145 0.10 1.41 5.36
CA SER A 145 -0.12 0.02 4.96
C SER A 145 -1.44 -0.56 5.51
N ARG A 146 -1.94 -0.01 6.63
CA ARG A 146 -3.28 -0.27 7.17
C ARG A 146 -4.39 0.03 6.17
N LEU A 147 -4.27 1.12 5.42
CA LEU A 147 -5.23 1.57 4.42
C LEU A 147 -4.98 0.95 3.03
N CYS A 148 -4.04 0.01 2.91
CA CYS A 148 -3.54 -0.44 1.61
C CYS A 148 -3.52 -1.95 1.47
N MET A 149 -2.86 -2.65 2.39
CA MET A 149 -2.49 -4.05 2.23
C MET A 149 -2.87 -4.93 3.42
N SER A 150 -3.43 -4.39 4.49
CA SER A 150 -3.69 -5.17 5.70
C SER A 150 -4.65 -6.35 5.46
N SER A 151 -5.59 -6.22 4.52
CA SER A 151 -6.46 -7.32 4.11
C SER A 151 -5.72 -8.43 3.38
N ALA A 152 -4.77 -8.08 2.49
CA ALA A 152 -3.92 -9.07 1.83
C ALA A 152 -3.00 -9.78 2.82
N VAL A 153 -2.38 -9.02 3.74
CA VAL A 153 -1.57 -9.56 4.85
C VAL A 153 -2.36 -10.58 5.66
N ALA A 154 -3.55 -10.20 6.12
CA ALA A 154 -4.41 -11.08 6.91
C ALA A 154 -4.83 -12.34 6.12
N GLY A 155 -5.18 -12.18 4.84
CA GLY A 155 -5.54 -13.30 3.97
C GLY A 155 -4.39 -14.30 3.78
N TYR A 156 -3.18 -13.82 3.49
CA TYR A 156 -2.00 -14.68 3.38
C TYR A 156 -1.68 -15.39 4.70
N ILE A 157 -1.68 -14.67 5.82
CA ILE A 157 -1.43 -15.27 7.15
C ILE A 157 -2.48 -16.35 7.47
N HIS A 158 -3.77 -16.10 7.20
CA HIS A 158 -4.84 -17.05 7.47
C HIS A 158 -4.72 -18.32 6.62
N SER A 159 -4.27 -18.20 5.36
CA SER A 159 -4.17 -19.33 4.45
C SER A 159 -2.80 -20.00 4.44
N PHE A 160 -1.72 -19.22 4.50
CA PHE A 160 -0.34 -19.71 4.32
C PHE A 160 0.51 -19.67 5.59
N GLY A 161 0.03 -18.99 6.65
CA GLY A 161 0.76 -18.81 7.91
C GLY A 161 1.78 -17.68 7.93
N ALA A 162 2.04 -17.04 6.78
CA ALA A 162 2.95 -15.89 6.66
C ALA A 162 2.47 -14.90 5.60
N ASP A 163 2.91 -13.63 5.70
CA ASP A 163 2.71 -12.62 4.69
C ASP A 163 3.75 -12.79 3.55
N GLY A 164 3.33 -12.47 2.35
CA GLY A 164 4.15 -12.46 1.13
C GLY A 164 3.47 -13.20 -0.04
N PRO A 165 3.48 -12.60 -1.24
CA PRO A 165 2.96 -13.27 -2.43
C PRO A 165 3.83 -14.47 -2.79
N PRO A 166 3.24 -15.64 -3.11
CA PRO A 166 3.99 -16.82 -3.56
C PRO A 166 4.67 -16.61 -4.92
N ALA A 167 4.06 -15.84 -5.81
CA ALA A 167 4.55 -15.55 -7.14
C ALA A 167 5.55 -14.39 -7.18
N CYS A 168 6.19 -14.17 -8.34
CA CYS A 168 7.10 -13.07 -8.64
C CYS A 168 6.74 -12.39 -9.97
N TYR A 169 7.40 -11.31 -10.34
CA TYR A 169 7.07 -10.59 -11.58
C TYR A 169 7.45 -11.33 -12.86
N ASP A 170 8.34 -12.32 -12.80
CA ASP A 170 8.64 -13.15 -13.96
C ASP A 170 7.42 -14.03 -14.34
N ASP A 171 6.50 -14.29 -13.41
CA ASP A 171 5.26 -15.03 -13.66
C ASP A 171 4.29 -14.29 -14.59
N LEU A 172 4.41 -12.96 -14.67
CA LEU A 172 3.64 -12.14 -15.62
C LEU A 172 3.89 -12.53 -17.09
N GLU A 173 5.07 -13.07 -17.38
CA GLU A 173 5.53 -13.43 -18.72
C GLU A 173 5.43 -14.96 -18.98
N LEU A 174 4.87 -15.72 -18.02
CA LEU A 174 4.76 -17.18 -18.03
C LEU A 174 3.34 -17.71 -17.86
N THR A 175 2.39 -16.84 -17.48
CA THR A 175 1.00 -17.22 -17.18
C THR A 175 0.19 -17.51 -18.45
N ASP A 176 -0.74 -18.45 -18.35
CA ASP A 176 -1.69 -18.79 -19.42
C ASP A 176 -3.04 -18.08 -19.21
N CYS A 177 -3.35 -17.72 -17.95
CA CYS A 177 -4.53 -16.93 -17.60
C CYS A 177 -4.19 -15.94 -16.50
N ALA A 178 -4.39 -14.66 -16.77
CA ALA A 178 -4.29 -13.60 -15.77
C ALA A 178 -5.69 -13.15 -15.33
N PHE A 179 -5.96 -13.23 -14.02
CA PHE A 179 -7.22 -12.81 -13.41
C PHE A 179 -6.98 -11.55 -12.56
N LEU A 180 -7.41 -10.41 -13.06
CA LEU A 180 -7.24 -9.10 -12.43
C LEU A 180 -8.53 -8.67 -11.77
N ILE A 181 -8.56 -8.55 -10.45
CA ILE A 181 -9.76 -8.19 -9.69
C ILE A 181 -9.52 -6.97 -8.79
N GLY A 182 -10.39 -5.97 -8.88
CA GLY A 182 -10.30 -4.77 -8.05
C GLY A 182 -8.96 -4.02 -8.19
N THR A 183 -8.41 -4.01 -9.42
CA THR A 183 -7.14 -3.34 -9.72
C THR A 183 -7.13 -2.71 -11.11
N ASN A 184 -7.01 -1.39 -11.19
CA ASN A 184 -6.69 -0.71 -12.43
C ASN A 184 -5.17 -0.68 -12.62
N THR A 185 -4.59 -1.84 -12.94
CA THR A 185 -3.14 -2.05 -12.94
C THR A 185 -2.43 -1.15 -13.94
N ALA A 186 -3.05 -0.84 -15.09
CA ALA A 186 -2.53 0.08 -16.11
C ALA A 186 -2.23 1.48 -15.53
N GLU A 187 -2.99 1.94 -14.54
CA GLU A 187 -2.79 3.25 -13.92
C GLU A 187 -2.08 3.17 -12.55
N CYS A 188 -2.38 2.14 -11.74
CA CYS A 188 -1.82 2.00 -10.39
C CYS A 188 -0.41 1.42 -10.37
N HIS A 189 -0.12 0.43 -11.25
CA HIS A 189 1.16 -0.28 -11.36
C HIS A 189 1.57 -0.42 -12.84
N PRO A 190 1.83 0.69 -13.54
CA PRO A 190 1.94 0.71 -15.02
C PRO A 190 2.99 -0.25 -15.60
N ILE A 191 4.08 -0.48 -14.88
CA ILE A 191 5.17 -1.34 -15.38
C ILE A 191 4.82 -2.82 -15.26
N VAL A 192 4.13 -3.23 -14.19
CA VAL A 192 3.56 -4.59 -14.08
C VAL A 192 2.57 -4.83 -15.21
N PHE A 193 1.66 -3.88 -15.44
CA PHE A 193 0.69 -3.98 -16.52
C PHE A 193 1.36 -4.05 -17.90
N ASN A 194 2.37 -3.22 -18.16
CA ASN A 194 3.09 -3.21 -19.42
C ASN A 194 3.79 -4.55 -19.71
N ARG A 195 4.38 -5.20 -18.69
CA ARG A 195 4.98 -6.54 -18.82
C ARG A 195 3.90 -7.58 -19.18
N LEU A 196 2.80 -7.59 -18.45
CA LEU A 196 1.67 -8.51 -18.67
C LEU A 196 1.02 -8.28 -20.06
N GLU A 197 0.76 -7.04 -20.43
CA GLU A 197 0.16 -6.69 -21.74
C GLU A 197 1.05 -7.10 -22.90
N ARG A 198 2.38 -6.93 -22.78
CA ARG A 198 3.33 -7.40 -23.79
C ARG A 198 3.30 -8.92 -23.94
N HIS A 199 3.18 -9.64 -22.84
CA HIS A 199 3.03 -11.10 -22.88
C HIS A 199 1.71 -11.50 -23.55
N HIS A 200 0.59 -10.90 -23.16
CA HIS A 200 -0.73 -11.13 -23.75
C HIS A 200 -0.76 -10.85 -25.27
N LYS A 201 -0.11 -9.78 -25.73
CA LYS A 201 0.01 -9.46 -27.17
C LYS A 201 0.85 -10.48 -27.95
N LYS A 202 1.88 -11.06 -27.31
CA LYS A 202 2.75 -12.06 -27.94
C LYS A 202 2.15 -13.47 -27.91
N ASN A 203 1.49 -13.84 -26.80
CA ASN A 203 0.86 -15.15 -26.60
C ASN A 203 -0.67 -15.03 -26.77
N ARG A 204 -1.16 -15.32 -27.97
CA ARG A 204 -2.60 -15.24 -28.30
C ARG A 204 -3.47 -16.26 -27.55
N ASN A 205 -2.89 -17.30 -26.98
CA ASN A 205 -3.61 -18.29 -26.21
C ASN A 205 -3.82 -17.85 -24.75
N MET A 206 -2.99 -16.94 -24.24
CA MET A 206 -3.17 -16.37 -22.92
C MET A 206 -4.52 -15.65 -22.80
N LYS A 207 -5.21 -15.86 -21.69
CA LYS A 207 -6.47 -15.17 -21.36
C LYS A 207 -6.28 -14.09 -20.33
N LEU A 208 -6.90 -12.95 -20.55
CA LEU A 208 -6.91 -11.83 -19.64
C LEU A 208 -8.34 -11.53 -19.17
N ILE A 209 -8.61 -11.82 -17.90
CA ILE A 209 -9.91 -11.57 -17.23
C ILE A 209 -9.74 -10.35 -16.34
N VAL A 210 -10.64 -9.38 -16.45
CA VAL A 210 -10.66 -8.20 -15.58
C VAL A 210 -12.01 -8.05 -14.89
N VAL A 211 -11.99 -7.91 -13.57
CA VAL A 211 -13.18 -7.71 -12.72
C VAL A 211 -13.13 -6.32 -12.11
N ASP A 212 -13.95 -5.42 -12.59
CA ASP A 212 -14.02 -4.02 -12.14
C ASP A 212 -15.38 -3.44 -12.57
N PRO A 213 -16.12 -2.68 -11.75
CA PRO A 213 -17.37 -2.03 -12.15
C PRO A 213 -17.17 -0.97 -13.26
N ARG A 214 -15.93 -0.56 -13.50
CA ARG A 214 -15.52 0.40 -14.53
C ARG A 214 -14.75 -0.30 -15.65
N ARG A 215 -15.00 0.09 -16.89
CA ARG A 215 -14.15 -0.30 -18.01
C ARG A 215 -12.91 0.59 -18.04
N THR A 216 -11.99 0.28 -17.11
CA THR A 216 -10.72 0.98 -16.94
C THR A 216 -9.74 0.71 -18.09
N LYS A 217 -8.61 1.42 -18.12
CA LYS A 217 -7.52 1.15 -19.08
C LYS A 217 -7.02 -0.29 -19.03
N THR A 218 -7.10 -0.93 -17.86
CA THR A 218 -6.81 -2.36 -17.71
C THR A 218 -7.88 -3.23 -18.38
N ALA A 219 -9.15 -2.88 -18.24
CA ALA A 219 -10.27 -3.63 -18.82
C ALA A 219 -10.42 -3.43 -20.34
N GLU A 220 -9.89 -2.34 -20.91
CA GLU A 220 -9.95 -2.08 -22.38
C GLU A 220 -9.24 -3.16 -23.20
N VAL A 221 -8.22 -3.82 -22.63
CA VAL A 221 -7.42 -4.85 -23.33
C VAL A 221 -7.76 -6.29 -22.91
N ALA A 222 -8.75 -6.46 -22.04
CA ALA A 222 -9.15 -7.77 -21.53
C ALA A 222 -9.91 -8.60 -22.58
N ASP A 223 -9.66 -9.91 -22.59
CA ASP A 223 -10.50 -10.89 -23.33
C ASP A 223 -11.88 -11.01 -22.72
N LEU A 224 -11.97 -10.83 -21.38
CA LEU A 224 -13.22 -10.88 -20.64
C LEU A 224 -13.24 -9.80 -19.55
N HIS A 225 -14.21 -8.87 -19.64
CA HIS A 225 -14.48 -7.89 -18.61
C HIS A 225 -15.77 -8.22 -17.88
N LEU A 226 -15.67 -8.43 -16.56
CA LEU A 226 -16.79 -8.66 -15.65
C LEU A 226 -17.08 -7.38 -14.85
N ALA A 227 -18.04 -6.61 -15.33
CA ALA A 227 -18.46 -5.36 -14.70
C ALA A 227 -19.47 -5.62 -13.57
N ILE A 228 -18.99 -6.16 -12.45
CA ILE A 228 -19.84 -6.58 -11.31
C ILE A 228 -20.31 -5.39 -10.47
N ALA A 229 -21.47 -5.56 -9.82
CA ALA A 229 -21.93 -4.62 -8.80
C ALA A 229 -20.94 -4.59 -7.61
N PRO A 230 -20.57 -3.38 -7.10
CA PRO A 230 -19.68 -3.28 -5.93
C PRO A 230 -20.17 -4.09 -4.73
N GLY A 231 -19.25 -4.75 -4.03
CA GLY A 231 -19.55 -5.62 -2.88
C GLY A 231 -19.99 -7.06 -3.23
N THR A 232 -19.94 -7.45 -4.50
CA THR A 232 -20.32 -8.81 -4.92
C THR A 232 -19.13 -9.71 -5.28
N ASP A 233 -17.93 -9.30 -4.93
CA ASP A 233 -16.69 -10.04 -5.23
C ASP A 233 -16.72 -11.49 -4.72
N ILE A 234 -17.12 -11.72 -3.45
CA ILE A 234 -17.18 -13.07 -2.87
C ILE A 234 -18.25 -13.92 -3.58
N HIS A 235 -19.37 -13.31 -4.03
CA HIS A 235 -20.35 -14.03 -4.85
C HIS A 235 -19.71 -14.51 -6.15
N LEU A 236 -19.03 -13.64 -6.88
CA LEU A 236 -18.34 -13.99 -8.12
C LEU A 236 -17.33 -15.11 -7.91
N LEU A 237 -16.42 -14.93 -6.94
CA LEU A 237 -15.33 -15.87 -6.66
C LEU A 237 -15.86 -17.25 -6.24
N ASN A 238 -16.84 -17.30 -5.35
CA ASN A 238 -17.49 -18.57 -4.96
C ASN A 238 -18.30 -19.17 -6.12
N GLY A 239 -18.90 -18.37 -7.00
CA GLY A 239 -19.57 -18.85 -8.21
C GLY A 239 -18.59 -19.48 -9.21
N ILE A 240 -17.42 -18.90 -9.41
CA ILE A 240 -16.34 -19.50 -10.20
C ILE A 240 -15.90 -20.81 -9.55
N ALA A 241 -15.68 -20.83 -8.22
CA ALA A 241 -15.31 -22.04 -7.48
C ALA A 241 -16.37 -23.16 -7.62
N HIS A 242 -17.66 -22.80 -7.57
CA HIS A 242 -18.77 -23.73 -7.79
C HIS A 242 -18.67 -24.39 -9.17
N LEU A 243 -18.46 -23.62 -10.22
CA LEU A 243 -18.33 -24.12 -11.59
C LEU A 243 -17.06 -24.96 -11.78
N LEU A 244 -15.93 -24.56 -11.23
CA LEU A 244 -14.69 -25.34 -11.26
C LEU A 244 -14.88 -26.71 -10.58
N MET A 245 -15.55 -26.75 -9.42
CA MET A 245 -15.87 -27.99 -8.73
C MET A 245 -16.84 -28.85 -9.55
N ARG A 246 -17.92 -28.27 -10.10
CA ARG A 246 -18.94 -28.96 -10.89
C ARG A 246 -18.36 -29.55 -12.17
N TRP A 247 -17.39 -28.91 -12.80
CA TRP A 247 -16.79 -29.32 -14.07
C TRP A 247 -15.53 -30.21 -13.89
N GLY A 248 -15.10 -30.45 -12.64
CA GLY A 248 -14.01 -31.39 -12.34
C GLY A 248 -12.60 -30.74 -12.48
N TYR A 249 -12.47 -29.41 -12.49
CA TYR A 249 -11.19 -28.72 -12.56
C TYR A 249 -10.45 -28.64 -11.21
N LEU A 250 -10.57 -29.68 -10.37
CA LEU A 250 -9.92 -29.74 -9.05
C LEU A 250 -8.58 -30.49 -9.14
N ASP A 251 -7.55 -29.92 -8.57
CA ASP A 251 -6.33 -30.66 -8.25
C ASP A 251 -6.50 -31.42 -6.93
N THR A 252 -7.08 -32.62 -7.03
CA THR A 252 -7.38 -33.44 -5.86
C THR A 252 -6.14 -33.92 -5.11
N PHE A 253 -5.01 -34.08 -5.80
CA PHE A 253 -3.73 -34.42 -5.18
C PHE A 253 -3.24 -33.24 -4.31
N PHE A 254 -3.17 -32.02 -4.87
CA PHE A 254 -2.75 -30.83 -4.13
C PHE A 254 -3.68 -30.55 -2.94
N ILE A 255 -4.99 -30.70 -3.12
CA ILE A 255 -5.99 -30.52 -2.06
C ILE A 255 -5.70 -31.46 -0.89
N ASN A 256 -5.48 -32.75 -1.15
CA ASN A 256 -5.30 -33.76 -0.11
C ASN A 256 -3.94 -33.66 0.60
N GLU A 257 -2.86 -33.44 -0.15
CA GLU A 257 -1.51 -33.50 0.38
C GLU A 257 -1.01 -32.17 0.95
N CYS A 258 -1.40 -31.04 0.32
CA CYS A 258 -0.83 -29.72 0.63
C CYS A 258 -1.79 -28.81 1.40
N THR A 259 -3.06 -29.21 1.54
CA THR A 259 -4.07 -28.32 2.13
C THR A 259 -4.88 -28.96 3.25
N ARG A 260 -5.67 -28.16 3.92
CA ARG A 260 -6.66 -28.58 4.91
C ARG A 260 -7.94 -27.77 4.80
N ASN A 261 -9.01 -28.26 5.37
CA ASN A 261 -10.32 -27.59 5.49
C ASN A 261 -11.09 -27.43 4.16
N PHE A 262 -10.73 -28.17 3.09
CA PHE A 262 -11.48 -28.14 1.82
C PHE A 262 -12.96 -28.53 1.97
N PRO A 263 -13.36 -29.57 2.77
CA PRO A 263 -14.78 -29.92 2.93
C PRO A 263 -15.66 -28.76 3.42
N ALA A 264 -15.17 -27.95 4.36
CA ALA A 264 -15.91 -26.78 4.85
C ALA A 264 -16.07 -25.69 3.77
N TYR A 265 -15.05 -25.48 2.94
CA TYR A 265 -15.15 -24.58 1.79
C TYR A 265 -16.08 -25.12 0.71
N ALA A 266 -16.00 -26.41 0.41
CA ALA A 266 -16.89 -27.09 -0.55
C ALA A 266 -18.37 -26.95 -0.16
N GLU A 267 -18.68 -26.97 1.14
CA GLU A 267 -20.04 -26.70 1.63
C GLU A 267 -20.46 -25.25 1.37
N VAL A 268 -19.61 -24.30 1.65
CA VAL A 268 -19.90 -22.88 1.37
C VAL A 268 -20.23 -22.68 -0.11
N ILE A 269 -19.39 -23.15 -1.03
CA ILE A 269 -19.56 -22.88 -2.46
C ILE A 269 -20.82 -23.52 -3.06
N ARG A 270 -21.40 -24.56 -2.45
CA ARG A 270 -22.71 -25.11 -2.87
C ARG A 270 -23.83 -24.07 -2.79
N HIS A 271 -23.72 -23.09 -1.90
CA HIS A 271 -24.71 -22.02 -1.76
C HIS A 271 -24.57 -20.91 -2.81
N TYR A 272 -23.64 -21.04 -3.77
CA TYR A 272 -23.40 -20.07 -4.83
C TYR A 272 -23.64 -20.63 -6.24
N PRO A 273 -24.89 -21.06 -6.55
CA PRO A 273 -25.22 -21.56 -7.90
C PRO A 273 -25.10 -20.41 -8.91
N PRO A 274 -24.67 -20.69 -10.17
CA PRO A 274 -24.35 -19.69 -11.19
C PRO A 274 -25.49 -18.68 -11.46
N GLU A 275 -26.74 -19.12 -11.46
CA GLU A 275 -27.90 -18.25 -11.71
C GLU A 275 -28.09 -17.20 -10.62
N MET A 276 -27.89 -17.58 -9.36
CA MET A 276 -27.95 -16.64 -8.24
C MET A 276 -26.76 -15.68 -8.27
N VAL A 277 -25.56 -16.19 -8.55
CA VAL A 277 -24.34 -15.37 -8.63
C VAL A 277 -24.46 -14.35 -9.74
N ALA A 278 -24.83 -14.75 -10.95
CA ALA A 278 -25.00 -13.86 -12.10
C ALA A 278 -25.98 -12.72 -11.78
N ARG A 279 -27.12 -13.06 -11.15
CA ARG A 279 -28.14 -12.09 -10.72
C ARG A 279 -27.63 -11.13 -9.66
N LYS A 280 -26.88 -11.62 -8.64
CA LYS A 280 -26.32 -10.80 -7.55
C LYS A 280 -25.20 -9.87 -8.07
N CYS A 281 -24.34 -10.38 -8.95
CA CYS A 281 -23.26 -9.61 -9.55
C CYS A 281 -23.74 -8.62 -10.63
N GLY A 282 -24.97 -8.78 -11.13
CA GLY A 282 -25.50 -7.96 -12.22
C GLY A 282 -24.85 -8.25 -13.59
N ILE A 283 -24.37 -9.48 -13.79
CA ILE A 283 -23.73 -9.93 -15.06
C ILE A 283 -24.54 -11.05 -15.71
N ARG A 284 -24.28 -11.29 -17.00
CA ARG A 284 -24.83 -12.45 -17.71
C ARG A 284 -24.15 -13.74 -17.22
N ILE A 285 -24.92 -14.82 -17.17
CA ILE A 285 -24.43 -16.12 -16.68
C ILE A 285 -23.32 -16.69 -17.59
N ASP A 286 -23.42 -16.49 -18.90
CA ASP A 286 -22.40 -16.95 -19.85
C ASP A 286 -21.03 -16.31 -19.63
N LEU A 287 -20.97 -15.06 -19.13
CA LEU A 287 -19.72 -14.40 -18.78
C LEU A 287 -19.09 -15.02 -17.52
N LEU A 288 -19.91 -15.40 -16.53
CA LEU A 288 -19.45 -16.13 -15.34
C LEU A 288 -18.88 -17.51 -15.74
N GLU A 289 -19.61 -18.25 -16.58
CA GLU A 289 -19.16 -19.54 -17.09
C GLU A 289 -17.88 -19.42 -17.90
N GLN A 290 -17.77 -18.40 -18.74
CA GLN A 290 -16.57 -18.15 -19.53
C GLN A 290 -15.35 -17.87 -18.63
N ALA A 291 -15.51 -17.09 -17.53
CA ALA A 291 -14.45 -16.86 -16.57
C ALA A 291 -13.99 -18.15 -15.91
N ALA A 292 -14.94 -19.01 -15.50
CA ALA A 292 -14.63 -20.31 -14.91
C ALA A 292 -13.94 -21.27 -15.91
N ARG A 293 -14.33 -21.24 -17.20
CA ARG A 293 -13.64 -22.02 -18.25
C ARG A 293 -12.23 -21.53 -18.46
N TYR A 294 -12.02 -20.22 -18.64
CA TYR A 294 -10.69 -19.66 -18.82
C TYR A 294 -9.76 -20.01 -17.65
N TRP A 295 -10.28 -20.00 -16.42
CA TRP A 295 -9.52 -20.44 -15.25
C TRP A 295 -9.23 -21.94 -15.28
N GLY A 296 -10.27 -22.80 -15.48
CA GLY A 296 -10.16 -24.26 -15.37
C GLY A 296 -9.38 -24.93 -16.48
N GLU A 297 -9.40 -24.33 -17.70
CA GLU A 297 -8.68 -24.84 -18.88
C GLU A 297 -7.22 -24.38 -18.94
N SER A 298 -6.80 -23.50 -18.03
CA SER A 298 -5.43 -22.95 -18.00
C SER A 298 -4.56 -23.71 -16.99
N ASP A 299 -3.39 -24.15 -17.41
CA ASP A 299 -2.41 -24.83 -16.53
C ASP A 299 -1.77 -23.86 -15.52
N LYS A 300 -1.68 -22.59 -15.87
CA LYS A 300 -1.01 -21.56 -15.08
C LYS A 300 -1.90 -20.33 -14.95
N VAL A 301 -2.49 -20.17 -13.78
CA VAL A 301 -3.33 -19.00 -13.47
C VAL A 301 -2.64 -18.09 -12.47
N LEU A 302 -2.53 -16.81 -12.83
CA LEU A 302 -1.98 -15.76 -12.00
C LEU A 302 -3.08 -14.76 -11.65
N SER A 303 -3.41 -14.61 -10.37
CA SER A 303 -4.35 -13.57 -9.93
C SER A 303 -3.60 -12.33 -9.45
N LEU A 304 -4.04 -11.16 -9.92
CA LEU A 304 -3.53 -9.87 -9.47
C LEU A 304 -4.67 -9.05 -8.86
N TRP A 305 -4.45 -8.50 -7.67
CA TRP A 305 -5.43 -7.59 -7.05
C TRP A 305 -4.76 -6.44 -6.31
N SER A 306 -5.55 -5.43 -5.97
CA SER A 306 -5.11 -4.25 -5.26
C SER A 306 -6.24 -3.72 -4.35
N MET A 307 -6.38 -2.41 -4.25
CA MET A 307 -7.26 -1.72 -3.30
C MET A 307 -8.76 -2.01 -3.48
N GLY A 308 -9.24 -2.37 -4.68
CA GLY A 308 -10.65 -2.73 -4.90
C GLY A 308 -11.07 -4.00 -4.13
N VAL A 309 -10.12 -4.91 -3.87
CA VAL A 309 -10.32 -6.08 -3.00
C VAL A 309 -10.02 -5.73 -1.54
N ASN A 310 -8.88 -5.08 -1.29
CA ASN A 310 -8.37 -4.90 0.06
C ASN A 310 -9.19 -3.90 0.89
N GLN A 311 -9.53 -2.74 0.30
CA GLN A 311 -10.26 -1.66 0.98
C GLN A 311 -11.76 -1.96 1.05
N SER A 312 -12.12 -2.98 1.80
CA SER A 312 -13.50 -3.47 1.99
C SER A 312 -13.69 -4.00 3.41
N SER A 313 -14.88 -3.85 3.93
CA SER A 313 -15.32 -4.48 5.19
C SER A 313 -15.21 -6.01 5.17
N GLU A 314 -15.16 -6.61 3.98
CA GLU A 314 -14.91 -8.03 3.73
C GLU A 314 -13.52 -8.30 3.13
N GLY A 315 -12.56 -7.37 3.20
CA GLY A 315 -11.29 -7.44 2.48
C GLY A 315 -10.51 -8.72 2.73
N THR A 316 -10.36 -9.15 3.98
CA THR A 316 -9.67 -10.43 4.31
C THR A 316 -10.41 -11.63 3.71
N ALA A 317 -11.74 -11.63 3.73
CA ALA A 317 -12.56 -12.72 3.15
C ALA A 317 -12.42 -12.76 1.62
N LYS A 318 -12.42 -11.62 0.94
CA LYS A 318 -12.17 -11.53 -0.51
C LYS A 318 -10.81 -12.11 -0.89
N VAL A 319 -9.76 -11.72 -0.17
CA VAL A 319 -8.40 -12.25 -0.39
C VAL A 319 -8.35 -13.76 -0.15
N GLY A 320 -8.91 -14.24 0.96
CA GLY A 320 -8.97 -15.67 1.25
C GLY A 320 -9.73 -16.47 0.18
N THR A 321 -10.78 -15.89 -0.39
CA THR A 321 -11.56 -16.56 -1.46
C THR A 321 -10.77 -16.58 -2.79
N ILE A 322 -9.98 -15.55 -3.11
CA ILE A 322 -9.05 -15.59 -4.25
C ILE A 322 -8.01 -16.70 -4.04
N ILE A 323 -7.42 -16.79 -2.85
CA ILE A 323 -6.45 -17.83 -2.51
C ILE A 323 -7.07 -19.23 -2.65
N ASN A 324 -8.33 -19.42 -2.21
CA ASN A 324 -9.02 -20.69 -2.33
C ASN A 324 -9.11 -21.17 -3.78
N LEU A 325 -9.34 -20.30 -4.76
CA LEU A 325 -9.35 -20.66 -6.18
C LEU A 325 -8.01 -21.25 -6.62
N HIS A 326 -6.90 -20.65 -6.16
CA HIS A 326 -5.57 -21.18 -6.45
C HIS A 326 -5.28 -22.51 -5.74
N LEU A 327 -5.72 -22.64 -4.49
CA LEU A 327 -5.55 -23.88 -3.72
C LEU A 327 -6.33 -25.04 -4.34
N MET A 328 -7.57 -24.81 -4.80
CA MET A 328 -8.39 -25.89 -5.36
C MET A 328 -7.94 -26.37 -6.74
N THR A 329 -7.16 -25.53 -7.45
CA THR A 329 -6.65 -25.85 -8.81
C THR A 329 -5.13 -26.05 -8.85
N GLY A 330 -4.45 -26.18 -7.69
CA GLY A 330 -3.00 -26.40 -7.61
C GLY A 330 -2.14 -25.30 -8.23
N ASN A 331 -2.65 -24.05 -8.28
CA ASN A 331 -1.99 -22.92 -8.91
C ASN A 331 -1.13 -22.12 -7.91
N ILE A 332 -0.22 -22.80 -7.19
CA ILE A 332 0.70 -22.21 -6.21
C ILE A 332 2.06 -22.88 -6.33
N GLY A 333 3.14 -22.10 -6.17
CA GLY A 333 4.52 -22.58 -6.13
C GLY A 333 5.06 -23.03 -7.48
N LYS A 334 4.38 -22.77 -8.58
CA LYS A 334 4.82 -23.10 -9.94
C LYS A 334 4.96 -21.85 -10.83
N PRO A 335 5.83 -21.88 -11.85
CA PRO A 335 6.02 -20.75 -12.75
C PRO A 335 4.73 -20.31 -13.45
N GLY A 336 4.47 -19.01 -13.47
CA GLY A 336 3.30 -18.41 -14.13
C GLY A 336 1.99 -18.51 -13.34
N ALA A 337 2.04 -18.95 -12.07
CA ALA A 337 0.83 -19.19 -11.28
C ALA A 337 0.94 -18.66 -9.85
N GLY A 338 -0.19 -18.28 -9.29
CA GLY A 338 -0.31 -17.90 -7.88
C GLY A 338 -1.17 -16.68 -7.61
N PRO A 339 -1.59 -16.50 -6.36
CA PRO A 339 -2.24 -15.26 -5.91
C PRO A 339 -1.20 -14.18 -5.64
N PHE A 340 -1.35 -13.00 -6.25
CA PHE A 340 -0.39 -11.91 -6.16
C PHE A 340 -1.06 -10.57 -5.81
N SER A 341 -0.88 -10.11 -4.59
CA SER A 341 -1.30 -8.77 -4.17
C SER A 341 -0.31 -7.70 -4.64
N LEU A 342 -0.80 -6.69 -5.34
CA LEU A 342 0.02 -5.57 -5.82
C LEU A 342 0.09 -4.48 -4.75
N THR A 343 1.19 -4.44 -4.02
CA THR A 343 1.45 -3.45 -2.98
C THR A 343 1.42 -2.02 -3.53
N GLY A 344 0.69 -1.13 -2.87
CA GLY A 344 0.51 0.24 -3.33
C GLY A 344 1.77 1.09 -3.22
N GLN A 345 2.35 1.21 -2.04
CA GLN A 345 3.49 2.09 -1.75
C GLN A 345 4.83 1.38 -1.90
N PRO A 346 5.93 2.14 -2.12
CA PRO A 346 7.22 1.59 -2.55
C PRO A 346 7.87 0.66 -1.53
N ASN A 347 7.66 0.91 -0.23
CA ASN A 347 8.23 0.11 0.85
C ASN A 347 7.19 -0.36 1.88
N ALA A 348 5.92 -0.51 1.49
CA ALA A 348 4.92 -1.06 2.39
C ALA A 348 5.20 -2.54 2.73
N MET A 349 5.92 -3.28 1.88
CA MET A 349 6.42 -4.62 2.18
C MET A 349 7.50 -4.55 3.26
N GLY A 350 8.57 -3.76 3.08
CA GLY A 350 9.64 -3.58 4.06
C GLY A 350 9.14 -3.05 5.40
N GLY A 351 8.14 -2.17 5.38
CA GLY A 351 7.49 -1.73 6.61
C GLY A 351 6.83 -2.87 7.38
N ARG A 352 6.19 -3.82 6.71
CA ARG A 352 5.60 -5.01 7.36
C ARG A 352 6.67 -5.97 7.88
N GLU A 353 7.74 -6.16 7.10
CA GLU A 353 8.93 -6.93 7.51
C GLU A 353 9.55 -6.36 8.79
N ALA A 354 9.62 -5.04 8.88
CA ALA A 354 10.12 -4.31 10.05
C ALA A 354 9.12 -4.23 11.23
N GLY A 355 7.90 -4.74 11.08
CA GLY A 355 6.89 -4.70 12.14
C GLY A 355 5.99 -3.44 12.14
N GLY A 356 5.81 -2.78 11.01
CA GLY A 356 5.18 -1.46 10.84
C GLY A 356 3.66 -1.40 10.96
N LEU A 357 3.00 -2.33 11.65
CA LEU A 357 1.58 -2.30 12.00
C LEU A 357 1.40 -2.56 13.51
N ALA A 358 0.33 -2.05 14.09
CA ALA A 358 0.08 -2.07 15.52
C ALA A 358 0.05 -3.47 16.18
N HIS A 359 -0.09 -4.55 15.40
CA HIS A 359 -0.23 -5.93 15.87
C HIS A 359 0.95 -6.84 15.54
N ILE A 360 1.98 -6.36 14.84
CA ILE A 360 3.15 -7.15 14.44
C ILE A 360 4.47 -6.53 14.96
N LEU A 361 5.50 -7.36 15.04
CA LEU A 361 6.88 -7.04 15.40
C LEU A 361 7.81 -7.44 14.24
N PRO A 362 9.08 -7.02 14.21
CA PRO A 362 10.01 -7.37 13.14
C PRO A 362 10.06 -8.87 12.82
N GLY A 363 10.23 -9.21 11.54
CA GLY A 363 10.23 -10.58 11.04
C GLY A 363 8.86 -11.27 11.09
N TYR A 364 7.79 -10.51 10.89
CA TYR A 364 6.39 -10.99 10.94
C TYR A 364 5.98 -11.66 12.26
N ARG A 365 6.60 -11.28 13.36
CA ARG A 365 6.22 -11.75 14.71
C ARG A 365 4.90 -11.09 15.13
N ALA A 366 4.04 -11.87 15.76
CA ALA A 366 2.77 -11.37 16.30
C ALA A 366 2.94 -10.83 17.73
N VAL A 367 2.42 -9.63 18.00
CA VAL A 367 2.40 -9.04 19.35
C VAL A 367 1.69 -9.95 20.36
N LEU A 368 0.62 -10.64 19.95
CA LEU A 368 -0.13 -11.55 20.83
C LEU A 368 0.66 -12.79 21.26
N ASN A 369 1.72 -13.18 20.54
CA ASN A 369 2.53 -14.33 20.87
C ASN A 369 3.58 -13.97 21.93
N PRO A 370 3.55 -14.56 23.16
CA PRO A 370 4.50 -14.25 24.22
C PRO A 370 5.95 -14.56 23.84
N GLN A 371 6.19 -15.67 23.15
CA GLN A 371 7.52 -16.08 22.69
C GLN A 371 8.10 -15.05 21.72
N HIS A 372 7.30 -14.59 20.76
CA HIS A 372 7.72 -13.57 19.79
C HIS A 372 8.12 -12.26 20.45
N ARG A 373 7.40 -11.81 21.51
CA ARG A 373 7.78 -10.62 22.26
C ARG A 373 9.10 -10.83 23.00
N SER A 374 9.21 -11.97 23.70
CA SER A 374 10.44 -12.32 24.44
C SER A 374 11.68 -12.40 23.55
N GLU A 375 11.55 -12.96 22.32
CA GLU A 375 12.63 -13.01 21.34
C GLU A 375 13.09 -11.60 20.95
N VAL A 376 12.15 -10.69 20.70
CA VAL A 376 12.46 -9.30 20.30
C VAL A 376 13.03 -8.50 21.47
N GLU A 377 12.47 -8.64 22.68
CA GLU A 377 12.99 -8.01 23.89
C GLU A 377 14.43 -8.43 24.17
N ALA A 378 14.72 -9.73 24.11
CA ALA A 378 16.07 -10.25 24.30
C ALA A 378 17.04 -9.72 23.23
N PHE A 379 16.63 -9.69 21.96
CA PHE A 379 17.45 -9.19 20.87
C PHE A 379 17.76 -7.68 20.99
N TRP A 380 16.78 -6.89 21.44
CA TRP A 380 16.98 -5.45 21.66
C TRP A 380 17.66 -5.13 23.02
N GLY A 381 17.98 -6.13 23.83
CA GLY A 381 18.56 -5.93 25.14
C GLY A 381 17.60 -5.28 26.16
N LEU A 382 16.29 -5.42 25.96
CA LEU A 382 15.27 -4.83 26.80
C LEU A 382 14.85 -5.76 27.95
N PRO A 383 14.36 -5.20 29.08
CA PRO A 383 13.79 -6.02 30.15
C PRO A 383 12.59 -6.85 29.66
N ALA A 384 12.44 -8.07 30.20
CA ALA A 384 11.30 -8.92 29.91
C ALA A 384 9.97 -8.23 30.26
N GLY A 385 8.97 -8.35 29.39
CA GLY A 385 7.66 -7.71 29.55
C GLY A 385 7.63 -6.22 29.19
N ARG A 386 8.67 -5.70 28.55
CA ARG A 386 8.72 -4.30 28.09
C ARG A 386 7.73 -4.04 26.96
N ILE A 387 7.64 -4.96 25.98
CA ILE A 387 6.71 -4.86 24.86
C ILE A 387 5.29 -5.17 25.36
N ALA A 388 4.34 -4.27 25.07
CA ALA A 388 2.94 -4.45 25.46
C ALA A 388 2.35 -5.76 24.91
N THR A 389 1.47 -6.41 25.70
CA THR A 389 0.95 -7.75 25.40
C THR A 389 -0.24 -7.75 24.41
N LYS A 390 -0.86 -6.59 24.19
CA LYS A 390 -2.02 -6.42 23.28
C LYS A 390 -1.60 -5.62 22.04
N PRO A 391 -2.26 -5.82 20.89
CA PRO A 391 -2.11 -4.93 19.76
C PRO A 391 -2.37 -3.47 20.16
N GLY A 392 -1.63 -2.56 19.53
CA GLY A 392 -1.83 -1.14 19.73
C GLY A 392 -3.04 -0.61 18.93
N ARG A 393 -3.26 0.68 19.05
CA ARG A 393 -4.25 1.40 18.25
C ARG A 393 -3.82 1.43 16.77
N ASP A 394 -4.69 1.00 15.86
CA ASP A 394 -4.58 1.38 14.46
C ASP A 394 -4.86 2.88 14.31
N VAL A 395 -4.63 3.43 13.12
CA VAL A 395 -4.76 4.87 12.90
C VAL A 395 -6.17 5.40 13.19
N TRP A 396 -7.22 4.63 12.89
CA TRP A 396 -8.60 5.07 13.16
C TRP A 396 -8.88 5.06 14.67
N ASN A 397 -8.43 4.06 15.39
CA ASN A 397 -8.52 4.03 16.85
C ASN A 397 -7.62 5.06 17.53
N ALA A 398 -6.51 5.50 16.89
CA ALA A 398 -5.75 6.66 17.36
C ALA A 398 -6.56 7.96 17.25
N ILE A 399 -7.27 8.19 16.12
CA ILE A 399 -8.19 9.32 15.96
C ILE A 399 -9.29 9.30 17.05
N ARG A 400 -9.92 8.15 17.28
CA ARG A 400 -10.91 8.00 18.39
C ARG A 400 -10.29 8.27 19.75
N GLY A 401 -9.05 7.84 19.98
CA GLY A 401 -8.31 8.11 21.21
C GLY A 401 -8.05 9.60 21.44
N ILE A 402 -7.82 10.38 20.36
CA ILE A 402 -7.71 11.84 20.45
C ILE A 402 -9.08 12.44 20.83
N GLU A 403 -10.16 12.03 20.17
CA GLU A 403 -11.53 12.50 20.47
C GLU A 403 -11.92 12.29 21.94
N ASN A 404 -11.48 11.15 22.52
CA ASN A 404 -11.76 10.75 23.88
C ASN A 404 -10.79 11.35 24.94
N GLY A 405 -9.75 12.10 24.51
CA GLY A 405 -8.72 12.61 25.41
C GLY A 405 -7.74 11.56 25.94
N GLU A 406 -7.66 10.41 25.29
CA GLU A 406 -6.79 9.28 25.66
C GLU A 406 -5.40 9.36 25.00
N VAL A 407 -5.25 10.16 23.93
CA VAL A 407 -4.02 10.39 23.20
C VAL A 407 -3.54 11.81 23.44
N GLY A 408 -2.41 11.96 24.11
CA GLY A 408 -1.78 13.24 24.41
C GLY A 408 -0.73 13.66 23.39
N VAL A 409 -0.05 12.71 22.75
CA VAL A 409 0.93 12.97 21.68
C VAL A 409 0.60 12.13 20.45
N PHE A 410 0.41 12.78 19.32
CA PHE A 410 0.22 12.13 18.04
C PHE A 410 1.32 12.53 17.06
N TRP A 411 2.20 11.59 16.68
CA TRP A 411 3.29 11.80 15.75
C TRP A 411 2.94 11.25 14.37
N ILE A 412 2.81 12.14 13.41
CA ILE A 412 2.49 11.82 12.00
C ILE A 412 3.76 11.99 11.19
N ALA A 413 4.18 10.95 10.43
CA ALA A 413 5.42 11.01 9.66
C ALA A 413 5.25 10.51 8.22
N ALA A 414 5.64 11.34 7.25
CA ALA A 414 5.65 11.09 5.81
C ALA A 414 4.29 10.65 5.23
N THR A 415 3.17 11.06 5.86
CA THR A 415 1.80 10.76 5.41
C THR A 415 0.87 11.95 5.65
N ASN A 416 -0.30 11.98 5.01
CA ASN A 416 -1.21 13.13 5.02
C ASN A 416 -2.64 12.72 5.41
N PRO A 417 -2.89 12.36 6.70
CA PRO A 417 -4.18 11.84 7.16
C PRO A 417 -5.33 12.84 7.01
N ALA A 418 -5.08 14.15 7.02
CA ALA A 418 -6.09 15.18 6.76
C ALA A 418 -6.62 15.20 5.31
N VAL A 419 -6.18 14.26 4.45
CA VAL A 419 -6.74 13.99 3.11
C VAL A 419 -7.03 12.51 2.93
N SER A 420 -6.20 11.61 3.49
CA SER A 420 -6.20 10.20 3.14
C SER A 420 -7.09 9.31 4.00
N LEU A 421 -7.49 9.75 5.19
CA LEU A 421 -8.40 8.98 6.06
C LEU A 421 -9.86 9.17 5.65
N PRO A 422 -10.73 8.15 5.88
CA PRO A 422 -12.18 8.29 5.68
C PRO A 422 -12.81 9.23 6.72
N ASP A 423 -14.07 9.62 6.51
CA ASP A 423 -14.82 10.51 7.41
C ASP A 423 -13.99 11.75 7.79
N LEU A 424 -13.53 12.44 6.75
CA LEU A 424 -12.45 13.42 6.84
C LEU A 424 -12.75 14.59 7.77
N GLU A 425 -14.01 15.04 7.83
CA GLU A 425 -14.40 16.14 8.74
C GLU A 425 -14.22 15.74 10.21
N ARG A 426 -14.54 14.49 10.54
CA ARG A 426 -14.30 13.95 11.88
C ARG A 426 -12.80 13.86 12.19
N VAL A 427 -12.00 13.43 11.22
CA VAL A 427 -10.53 13.39 11.35
C VAL A 427 -9.96 14.78 11.61
N LYS A 428 -10.37 15.78 10.82
CA LYS A 428 -9.95 17.18 11.00
C LYS A 428 -10.35 17.71 12.38
N ALA A 429 -11.60 17.46 12.81
CA ALA A 429 -12.09 17.84 14.12
C ALA A 429 -11.30 17.18 15.28
N ALA A 430 -10.93 15.91 15.13
CA ALA A 430 -10.07 15.23 16.12
C ALA A 430 -8.68 15.84 16.16
N LEU A 431 -8.05 16.09 15.00
CA LEU A 431 -6.71 16.70 14.95
C LEU A 431 -6.67 18.09 15.58
N LEU A 432 -7.76 18.89 15.47
CA LEU A 432 -7.90 20.18 16.17
C LEU A 432 -7.93 20.03 17.70
N LYS A 433 -8.40 18.91 18.23
CA LYS A 433 -8.45 18.61 19.67
C LYS A 433 -7.16 17.96 20.19
N SER A 434 -6.24 17.56 19.33
CA SER A 434 -5.01 16.89 19.74
C SER A 434 -4.16 17.80 20.63
N PRO A 435 -3.79 17.36 21.86
CA PRO A 435 -2.99 18.20 22.74
C PRO A 435 -1.61 18.55 22.17
N PHE A 436 -0.96 17.60 21.49
CA PHE A 436 0.30 17.86 20.81
C PHE A 436 0.46 16.96 19.58
N THR A 437 0.43 17.57 18.41
CA THR A 437 0.65 16.89 17.13
C THR A 437 2.02 17.24 16.58
N ILE A 438 2.84 16.22 16.30
CA ILE A 438 4.12 16.33 15.60
C ILE A 438 3.89 15.91 14.16
N TYR A 439 4.33 16.72 13.21
CA TYR A 439 4.28 16.44 11.78
C TYR A 439 5.68 16.43 11.17
N GLN A 440 6.12 15.28 10.71
CA GLN A 440 7.44 15.06 10.11
C GLN A 440 7.28 14.78 8.62
N ASP A 441 7.74 15.68 7.78
CA ASP A 441 7.65 15.55 6.32
C ASP A 441 8.77 16.32 5.62
N ALA A 442 9.00 15.98 4.35
CA ALA A 442 9.96 16.69 3.50
C ALA A 442 9.37 17.97 2.89
N TYR A 443 8.05 18.11 2.84
CA TYR A 443 7.33 19.19 2.13
C TYR A 443 6.44 20.01 3.05
N TYR A 444 6.33 21.30 2.74
CA TYR A 444 5.45 22.26 3.41
C TYR A 444 5.07 23.37 2.41
N PRO A 445 3.78 23.75 2.32
CA PRO A 445 2.64 23.28 3.09
C PRO A 445 2.10 21.93 2.64
N THR A 446 1.40 21.26 3.57
CA THR A 446 0.51 20.10 3.35
C THR A 446 -0.72 20.30 4.21
N GLU A 447 -1.84 19.62 3.89
CA GLU A 447 -3.09 19.78 4.63
C GLU A 447 -2.93 19.38 6.10
N THR A 448 -2.21 18.30 6.39
CA THR A 448 -1.98 17.83 7.76
C THR A 448 -1.11 18.78 8.58
N ALA A 449 -0.19 19.53 7.94
CA ALA A 449 0.67 20.50 8.63
C ALA A 449 -0.15 21.61 9.33
N ALA A 450 -1.34 21.93 8.85
CA ALA A 450 -2.23 22.91 9.47
C ALA A 450 -2.65 22.52 10.90
N TYR A 451 -2.65 21.22 11.24
CA TYR A 451 -3.04 20.66 12.54
C TYR A 451 -1.85 20.32 13.45
N ALA A 452 -0.62 20.62 13.02
CA ALA A 452 0.58 20.29 13.80
C ALA A 452 0.98 21.42 14.74
N HIS A 453 1.56 21.06 15.90
CA HIS A 453 2.24 21.98 16.80
C HIS A 453 3.74 22.09 16.48
N LEU A 454 4.34 20.98 16.03
CA LEU A 454 5.74 20.89 15.67
C LEU A 454 5.90 20.29 14.26
N LEU A 455 6.63 20.99 13.40
CA LEU A 455 7.02 20.52 12.07
C LEU A 455 8.50 20.13 12.08
N LEU A 456 8.80 18.91 11.60
CA LEU A 456 10.17 18.39 11.54
C LEU A 456 10.57 18.13 10.08
N PRO A 457 11.68 18.77 9.60
CA PRO A 457 12.14 18.57 8.22
C PRO A 457 12.80 17.22 8.04
N ALA A 458 12.17 16.36 7.23
CA ALA A 458 12.70 15.05 6.88
C ALA A 458 13.46 15.08 5.54
N ALA A 459 14.56 14.33 5.46
CA ALA A 459 15.25 14.04 4.22
C ALA A 459 14.39 13.12 3.36
N GLN A 460 14.24 13.46 2.08
CA GLN A 460 13.46 12.66 1.14
C GLN A 460 14.34 11.78 0.24
N TRP A 461 13.71 11.09 -0.74
CA TRP A 461 14.39 10.29 -1.74
C TRP A 461 15.60 11.00 -2.37
N GLY A 462 16.75 10.32 -2.37
CA GLY A 462 18.04 10.85 -2.82
C GLY A 462 18.80 11.68 -1.79
N GLU A 463 18.21 12.02 -0.67
CA GLU A 463 18.85 12.80 0.41
C GLU A 463 19.24 11.93 1.61
N LYS A 464 18.89 10.66 1.61
CA LYS A 464 19.24 9.66 2.62
C LYS A 464 19.50 8.30 1.99
N THR A 465 20.30 7.47 2.68
CA THR A 465 20.54 6.07 2.30
C THR A 465 19.66 5.13 3.11
N GLY A 466 19.18 4.05 2.49
CA GLY A 466 18.43 2.98 3.13
C GLY A 466 17.89 1.99 2.09
N THR A 467 17.08 1.04 2.53
CA THR A 467 16.55 -0.03 1.70
C THR A 467 15.04 0.05 1.53
N MET A 468 14.53 -0.50 0.44
CA MET A 468 13.11 -0.68 0.19
C MET A 468 12.85 -2.07 -0.38
N THR A 469 11.75 -2.71 0.07
CA THR A 469 11.28 -3.99 -0.45
C THR A 469 10.00 -3.78 -1.27
N ASN A 470 10.01 -4.24 -2.53
CA ASN A 470 8.87 -4.10 -3.44
C ASN A 470 7.82 -5.22 -3.28
N SER A 471 6.76 -5.19 -4.11
CA SER A 471 5.64 -6.16 -4.02
C SER A 471 6.05 -7.60 -4.27
N GLU A 472 7.11 -7.86 -5.05
CA GLU A 472 7.62 -9.20 -5.32
C GLU A 472 8.74 -9.64 -4.37
N ARG A 473 8.93 -8.94 -3.24
CA ARG A 473 9.93 -9.26 -2.20
C ARG A 473 11.39 -8.94 -2.60
N VAL A 474 11.62 -8.10 -3.61
CA VAL A 474 12.96 -7.65 -4.00
C VAL A 474 13.37 -6.46 -3.15
N VAL A 475 14.48 -6.61 -2.44
CA VAL A 475 15.13 -5.57 -1.64
C VAL A 475 16.11 -4.81 -2.52
N THR A 476 16.00 -3.49 -2.52
CA THR A 476 16.87 -2.59 -3.30
C THR A 476 17.47 -1.54 -2.39
N LEU A 477 18.79 -1.32 -2.51
CA LEU A 477 19.47 -0.20 -1.84
C LEU A 477 19.15 1.11 -2.56
N CYS A 478 18.79 2.13 -1.78
CA CYS A 478 18.53 3.49 -2.22
C CYS A 478 19.63 4.40 -1.64
N PRO A 479 20.74 4.64 -2.35
CA PRO A 479 21.81 5.47 -1.83
C PRO A 479 21.44 6.94 -1.82
N GLN A 480 22.07 7.71 -0.92
CA GLN A 480 22.05 9.15 -0.99
C GLN A 480 22.88 9.60 -2.21
N PHE A 481 22.29 10.44 -3.07
CA PHE A 481 22.97 10.95 -4.27
C PHE A 481 22.96 12.48 -4.38
N ARG A 482 22.31 13.15 -3.44
CA ARG A 482 22.27 14.63 -3.38
C ARG A 482 22.38 15.12 -1.94
N PRO A 483 22.83 16.38 -1.73
CA PRO A 483 22.81 16.99 -0.42
C PRO A 483 21.38 17.09 0.14
N ARG A 484 21.27 17.03 1.45
CA ARG A 484 20.03 17.33 2.18
C ARG A 484 19.65 18.80 2.03
N VAL A 485 18.36 19.07 2.05
CA VAL A 485 17.85 20.45 1.94
C VAL A 485 17.68 21.05 3.34
N GLY A 486 18.27 22.24 3.56
CA GLY A 486 18.23 22.92 4.85
C GLY A 486 18.86 22.08 5.96
N GLU A 487 18.16 21.94 7.07
CA GLU A 487 18.58 21.15 8.24
C GLU A 487 17.88 19.79 8.30
N SER A 488 17.34 19.29 7.15
CA SER A 488 16.60 18.01 7.15
C SER A 488 17.49 16.84 7.57
N LYS A 489 16.88 15.90 8.29
CA LYS A 489 17.52 14.66 8.77
C LYS A 489 16.79 13.44 8.21
N ALA A 490 17.46 12.29 8.13
CA ALA A 490 16.79 11.04 7.83
C ALA A 490 15.79 10.70 8.96
N ASP A 491 14.69 10.07 8.61
CA ASP A 491 13.63 9.78 9.59
C ASP A 491 14.16 8.92 10.74
N TRP A 492 14.98 7.90 10.44
CA TRP A 492 15.61 7.08 11.47
C TRP A 492 16.53 7.86 12.42
N GLU A 493 17.24 8.88 11.93
CA GLU A 493 18.10 9.74 12.77
C GLU A 493 17.26 10.55 13.77
N ILE A 494 16.10 11.06 13.31
CA ILE A 494 15.18 11.83 14.17
C ILE A 494 14.62 10.93 15.28
N PHE A 495 14.16 9.73 14.93
CA PHE A 495 13.62 8.78 15.92
C PHE A 495 14.68 8.28 16.90
N ALA A 496 15.90 7.98 16.40
CA ALA A 496 17.01 7.54 17.24
C ALA A 496 17.43 8.62 18.25
N GLU A 497 17.50 9.89 17.83
CA GLU A 497 17.84 11.00 18.74
C GLU A 497 16.80 11.17 19.86
N VAL A 498 15.51 11.06 19.54
CA VAL A 498 14.46 11.07 20.56
C VAL A 498 14.62 9.89 21.51
N GLY A 499 14.95 8.71 21.00
CA GLY A 499 15.24 7.54 21.83
C GLY A 499 16.40 7.76 22.80
N ARG A 500 17.51 8.33 22.31
CA ARG A 500 18.67 8.69 23.16
C ARG A 500 18.31 9.69 24.27
N ARG A 501 17.57 10.74 23.95
CA ARG A 501 17.13 11.76 24.93
C ARG A 501 16.10 11.24 25.93
N LEU A 502 15.36 10.18 25.58
CA LEU A 502 14.49 9.46 26.51
C LEU A 502 15.27 8.55 27.48
N GLY A 503 16.59 8.36 27.26
CA GLY A 503 17.48 7.57 28.12
C GLY A 503 17.93 6.23 27.53
N PHE A 504 17.53 5.89 26.31
CA PHE A 504 17.88 4.64 25.63
C PHE A 504 19.13 4.81 24.74
N VAL A 505 20.22 5.29 25.33
CA VAL A 505 21.45 5.66 24.59
C VAL A 505 22.06 4.47 23.87
N LYS A 506 22.13 3.30 24.55
CA LYS A 506 22.74 2.08 23.99
C LYS A 506 21.90 1.46 22.88
N GLU A 507 20.58 1.51 23.00
CA GLU A 507 19.63 0.92 22.06
C GLU A 507 19.60 1.68 20.73
N PHE A 508 20.02 2.95 20.72
CA PHE A 508 20.05 3.82 19.53
C PHE A 508 21.46 4.30 19.16
N ASP A 509 22.50 3.55 19.54
CA ASP A 509 23.90 3.83 19.14
C ASP A 509 24.20 3.24 17.75
N PHE A 510 23.73 3.93 16.71
CA PHE A 510 23.97 3.55 15.32
C PHE A 510 24.87 4.58 14.62
N ALA A 511 25.91 4.09 13.98
CA ALA A 511 26.83 4.94 13.20
C ALA A 511 26.20 5.44 11.89
N ASP A 512 25.38 4.58 11.24
CA ASP A 512 24.78 4.83 9.92
C ASP A 512 23.57 3.93 9.64
N ALA A 513 22.93 4.13 8.49
CA ALA A 513 21.81 3.33 8.04
C ALA A 513 22.18 1.83 7.82
N ALA A 514 23.43 1.53 7.45
CA ALA A 514 23.88 0.15 7.27
C ALA A 514 23.95 -0.60 8.61
N ALA A 515 24.32 0.08 9.70
CA ALA A 515 24.27 -0.46 11.06
C ALA A 515 22.84 -0.76 11.50
N VAL A 516 21.89 0.15 11.19
CA VAL A 516 20.46 -0.06 11.44
C VAL A 516 19.93 -1.26 10.67
N TYR A 517 20.24 -1.37 9.39
CA TYR A 517 19.82 -2.49 8.54
C TYR A 517 20.39 -3.82 9.03
N ARG A 518 21.65 -3.86 9.44
CA ARG A 518 22.31 -5.06 10.00
C ARG A 518 21.59 -5.56 11.25
N GLU A 519 21.19 -4.68 12.15
CA GLU A 519 20.42 -5.07 13.34
C GLU A 519 19.05 -5.61 12.92
N PHE A 520 18.36 -4.94 12.01
CA PHE A 520 17.05 -5.38 11.52
C PHE A 520 17.08 -6.79 10.90
N VAL A 521 18.01 -7.06 9.97
CA VAL A 521 18.06 -8.37 9.30
C VAL A 521 18.38 -9.50 10.27
N GLY A 522 19.10 -9.22 11.37
CA GLY A 522 19.33 -10.19 12.46
C GLY A 522 18.01 -10.70 13.09
N LEU A 523 16.97 -9.86 13.17
CA LEU A 523 15.64 -10.26 13.66
C LEU A 523 14.83 -11.08 12.61
N THR A 524 15.29 -11.18 11.37
CA THR A 524 14.62 -11.99 10.35
C THR A 524 15.11 -13.43 10.31
N ARG A 525 16.14 -13.78 11.09
CA ARG A 525 16.71 -15.14 11.15
C ARG A 525 15.65 -16.17 11.46
N ASP A 526 15.63 -17.25 10.66
CA ASP A 526 14.68 -18.37 10.74
C ASP A 526 13.21 -17.95 10.62
N ARG A 527 12.96 -16.76 10.04
CA ARG A 527 11.60 -16.28 9.76
C ARG A 527 11.26 -16.46 8.27
N PRO A 528 9.96 -16.44 7.91
CA PRO A 528 9.55 -16.54 6.50
C PRO A 528 10.24 -15.55 5.55
N CYS A 529 10.62 -14.38 6.07
CA CYS A 529 11.34 -13.32 5.36
C CYS A 529 12.83 -13.29 5.75
N ASP A 530 13.49 -14.42 5.95
CA ASP A 530 14.90 -14.44 6.33
C ASP A 530 15.76 -13.66 5.33
N MET A 531 16.37 -12.59 5.81
CA MET A 531 17.23 -11.66 5.06
C MET A 531 18.63 -11.59 5.65
N THR A 532 19.02 -12.55 6.51
CA THR A 532 20.32 -12.53 7.21
C THR A 532 21.52 -12.53 6.27
N GLY A 533 21.37 -13.02 5.05
CA GLY A 533 22.37 -12.93 4.00
C GLY A 533 22.46 -11.59 3.28
N LEU A 534 21.67 -10.58 3.66
CA LEU A 534 21.66 -9.26 3.03
C LEU A 534 22.41 -8.23 3.87
N SER A 535 23.07 -7.30 3.19
CA SER A 535 23.68 -6.10 3.76
C SER A 535 23.69 -4.98 2.74
N HIS A 536 23.89 -3.73 3.16
CA HIS A 536 24.06 -2.61 2.23
C HIS A 536 25.21 -2.87 1.24
N ASP A 537 26.34 -3.37 1.73
CA ASP A 537 27.51 -3.69 0.89
C ASP A 537 27.17 -4.74 -0.17
N ARG A 538 26.47 -5.82 0.21
CA ARG A 538 26.06 -6.85 -0.72
C ARG A 538 25.07 -6.33 -1.76
N LEU A 539 24.08 -5.55 -1.33
CA LEU A 539 23.12 -4.92 -2.24
C LEU A 539 23.77 -3.89 -3.17
N GLN A 540 24.84 -3.22 -2.72
CA GLN A 540 25.64 -2.32 -3.56
C GLN A 540 26.45 -3.09 -4.63
N GLN A 541 26.98 -4.25 -4.29
CA GLN A 541 27.85 -5.07 -5.17
C GLN A 541 27.04 -5.93 -6.14
N GLU A 542 26.03 -6.64 -5.64
CA GLU A 542 25.25 -7.62 -6.41
C GLU A 542 23.96 -7.04 -7.01
N GLY A 543 23.54 -5.83 -6.58
CA GLY A 543 22.30 -5.22 -6.97
C GLY A 543 21.09 -5.71 -6.14
N PRO A 544 19.86 -5.54 -6.65
CA PRO A 544 18.62 -5.92 -5.96
C PRO A 544 18.49 -7.43 -5.75
N ILE A 545 18.15 -7.85 -4.52
CA ILE A 545 18.05 -9.26 -4.13
C ILE A 545 16.67 -9.55 -3.55
N GLN A 546 16.07 -10.67 -3.93
CA GLN A 546 14.77 -11.13 -3.44
C GLN A 546 14.93 -12.02 -2.21
N TRP A 547 14.14 -11.76 -1.15
CA TRP A 547 14.08 -12.66 0.01
C TRP A 547 13.11 -13.85 -0.22
N PRO A 548 13.23 -14.99 0.52
CA PRO A 548 14.20 -15.25 1.59
C PRO A 548 15.62 -15.42 1.06
N MET A 549 16.60 -14.87 1.79
CA MET A 549 18.05 -14.97 1.49
C MET A 549 18.82 -15.13 2.80
N PRO A 550 18.79 -16.34 3.41
CA PRO A 550 19.53 -16.60 4.64
C PRO A 550 21.05 -16.57 4.41
N ASP A 551 21.81 -16.19 5.44
CA ASP A 551 23.25 -16.37 5.44
C ASP A 551 23.58 -17.89 5.48
N THR A 552 24.47 -18.32 4.62
CA THR A 552 24.99 -19.68 4.65
C THR A 552 26.18 -19.72 5.59
N VAL A 553 25.96 -20.09 6.84
CA VAL A 553 27.06 -20.49 7.71
C VAL A 553 27.54 -21.85 7.20
N ASP A 554 28.84 -21.92 6.75
CA ASP A 554 29.58 -23.13 6.36
C ASP A 554 28.94 -24.05 5.31
N GLY A 555 28.71 -23.62 4.08
CA GLY A 555 28.58 -24.51 2.92
C GLY A 555 27.63 -25.71 3.02
N LYS A 556 26.98 -25.94 4.13
CA LYS A 556 26.01 -27.00 4.39
C LYS A 556 24.61 -26.43 4.46
N LYS A 557 23.84 -26.62 3.39
CA LYS A 557 22.40 -26.45 3.42
C LYS A 557 21.82 -27.47 4.41
N GLU A 558 21.48 -27.09 5.63
CA GLU A 558 20.51 -27.86 6.40
C GLU A 558 19.13 -27.65 5.78
N LYS A 559 18.62 -28.72 5.22
CA LYS A 559 17.21 -28.79 4.77
C LYS A 559 16.33 -28.82 6.02
N ILE A 560 15.72 -27.68 6.36
CA ILE A 560 14.68 -27.63 7.39
C ILE A 560 13.44 -28.32 6.83
N GLY A 561 13.19 -29.54 7.28
CA GLY A 561 11.96 -30.32 7.05
C GLY A 561 12.25 -31.81 6.79
N PRO A 562 11.35 -32.72 7.22
CA PRO A 562 11.52 -34.14 6.97
C PRO A 562 11.47 -34.44 5.46
N LYS A 563 12.49 -35.16 4.97
CA LYS A 563 12.59 -35.63 3.59
C LYS A 563 11.40 -36.54 3.27
N LEU A 564 10.42 -36.07 2.52
CA LEU A 564 9.52 -36.92 1.76
C LEU A 564 10.01 -36.96 0.30
N GLY A 565 10.70 -38.05 -0.03
CA GLY A 565 11.45 -38.24 -1.28
C GLY A 565 10.61 -38.44 -2.56
N ILE A 566 9.34 -38.00 -2.62
CA ILE A 566 8.47 -38.20 -3.77
C ILE A 566 8.24 -36.95 -4.60
N PHE A 567 8.42 -35.74 -4.02
CA PHE A 567 8.18 -34.49 -4.72
C PHE A 567 9.25 -34.07 -5.73
N SER A 568 10.50 -34.53 -5.57
CA SER A 568 11.59 -34.10 -6.46
C SER A 568 11.56 -34.75 -7.84
N SER A 569 10.84 -35.86 -8.04
CA SER A 569 10.80 -36.59 -9.30
C SER A 569 9.64 -36.19 -10.23
N LEU A 570 8.55 -35.61 -9.71
CA LEU A 570 7.39 -35.19 -10.51
C LEU A 570 7.55 -33.80 -11.15
N PHE A 571 8.50 -32.98 -10.65
CA PHE A 571 8.79 -31.65 -11.20
C PHE A 571 10.22 -31.52 -11.73
N ALA A 572 10.97 -32.64 -11.86
CA ALA A 572 12.30 -32.66 -12.43
C ALA A 572 12.24 -32.79 -13.95
N GLU A 573 11.90 -31.75 -14.66
CA GLU A 573 12.42 -31.56 -16.00
C GLU A 573 13.93 -31.22 -15.88
N LYS A 574 14.74 -31.91 -16.70
CA LYS A 574 16.21 -31.93 -16.74
C LYS A 574 16.85 -30.61 -16.32
N LYS A 575 17.52 -30.62 -15.17
CA LYS A 575 18.49 -29.59 -14.79
C LYS A 575 19.71 -29.72 -15.66
N GLU A 576 19.84 -28.87 -16.66
CA GLU A 576 21.17 -28.48 -17.15
C GLU A 576 21.87 -27.69 -16.02
N GLU A 577 23.11 -28.03 -15.76
CA GLU A 577 23.99 -27.37 -14.80
C GLU A 577 24.25 -25.91 -15.23
N SER A 578 23.42 -25.01 -14.79
CA SER A 578 23.68 -23.57 -14.73
C SER A 578 23.54 -23.09 -13.30
N HIS A 579 24.47 -22.30 -12.82
CA HIS A 579 24.60 -21.69 -11.50
C HIS A 579 23.32 -21.72 -10.65
N LYS A 580 23.39 -22.27 -9.41
CA LYS A 580 22.27 -22.40 -8.45
C LYS A 580 21.49 -21.11 -8.31
N GLN A 581 20.55 -20.86 -9.21
CA GLN A 581 19.65 -19.75 -9.15
C GLN A 581 18.65 -20.02 -8.01
N HIS A 582 18.63 -19.15 -7.02
CA HIS A 582 17.68 -19.24 -5.92
C HIS A 582 16.26 -19.19 -6.48
N ASP A 583 15.38 -20.11 -6.04
CA ASP A 583 14.01 -20.12 -6.52
C ASP A 583 13.28 -18.88 -6.02
N LYS A 584 12.79 -18.08 -6.96
CA LYS A 584 12.13 -16.79 -6.69
C LYS A 584 10.73 -16.94 -6.13
N ARG A 585 10.15 -18.14 -6.12
CA ARG A 585 8.77 -18.42 -5.70
C ARG A 585 8.74 -19.05 -4.33
N LEU A 586 7.71 -18.72 -3.54
CA LEU A 586 7.46 -19.39 -2.27
C LEU A 586 6.62 -20.65 -2.49
N TYR A 587 6.76 -21.62 -1.58
CA TYR A 587 5.95 -22.86 -1.53
C TYR A 587 6.12 -23.79 -2.73
N THR A 588 7.27 -23.79 -3.36
CA THR A 588 7.57 -24.68 -4.50
C THR A 588 7.65 -26.17 -4.11
N ASP A 589 7.76 -26.44 -2.84
CA ASP A 589 7.77 -27.79 -2.24
C ASP A 589 6.38 -28.22 -1.69
N GLY A 590 5.34 -27.39 -1.87
CA GLY A 590 4.01 -27.62 -1.33
C GLY A 590 3.90 -27.45 0.19
N ARG A 591 4.93 -26.89 0.85
CA ARG A 591 4.94 -26.63 2.29
C ARG A 591 4.71 -25.16 2.59
N PHE A 592 3.89 -24.90 3.60
CA PHE A 592 3.45 -23.58 4.00
C PHE A 592 3.91 -23.27 5.44
N HIS A 593 3.93 -22.00 5.80
CA HIS A 593 4.37 -21.53 7.14
C HIS A 593 3.30 -21.73 8.23
N THR A 594 2.39 -22.67 8.03
CA THR A 594 1.41 -23.10 9.03
C THR A 594 2.01 -24.16 9.96
N PRO A 595 1.45 -24.38 11.17
CA PRO A 595 2.01 -25.35 12.11
C PRO A 595 2.13 -26.79 11.60
N ASP A 596 1.24 -27.19 10.68
CA ASP A 596 1.23 -28.53 10.04
C ASP A 596 1.84 -28.53 8.63
N GLY A 597 2.37 -27.39 8.18
CA GLY A 597 2.95 -27.25 6.83
C GLY A 597 1.93 -27.25 5.70
N ARG A 598 0.62 -27.19 5.96
CA ARG A 598 -0.45 -27.23 4.97
C ARG A 598 -1.17 -25.88 4.84
N ALA A 599 -1.48 -25.49 3.62
CA ALA A 599 -2.33 -24.31 3.39
C ALA A 599 -3.75 -24.56 3.87
N LYS A 600 -4.42 -23.48 4.31
CA LYS A 600 -5.78 -23.58 4.85
C LYS A 600 -6.79 -22.95 3.91
N PHE A 601 -7.79 -23.72 3.48
CA PHE A 601 -9.00 -23.14 2.90
C PHE A 601 -9.78 -22.36 3.95
N VAL A 602 -10.27 -21.20 3.54
CA VAL A 602 -11.11 -20.34 4.40
C VAL A 602 -12.55 -20.34 3.87
N ALA A 603 -13.51 -20.56 4.75
CA ALA A 603 -14.92 -20.71 4.40
C ALA A 603 -15.65 -19.41 4.75
N TYR A 604 -15.81 -18.50 3.77
CA TYR A 604 -16.49 -17.23 3.94
C TYR A 604 -17.76 -17.12 3.10
N HIS A 605 -18.83 -16.67 3.74
CA HIS A 605 -20.04 -16.21 3.07
C HIS A 605 -19.99 -14.71 2.83
N ALA A 606 -20.52 -14.25 1.68
CA ALA A 606 -20.61 -12.85 1.37
C ALA A 606 -21.60 -12.14 2.33
N LYS A 607 -21.18 -10.98 2.87
CA LYS A 607 -22.00 -10.10 3.71
C LYS A 607 -22.51 -8.90 2.92
N GLY A 608 -21.74 -8.43 1.91
CA GLY A 608 -22.02 -7.27 1.10
C GLY A 608 -21.36 -6.00 1.64
N LEU A 609 -21.85 -4.85 1.19
CA LEU A 609 -21.32 -3.55 1.57
C LEU A 609 -21.66 -3.21 3.02
N ALA A 610 -20.73 -2.56 3.74
CA ALA A 610 -20.99 -2.05 5.07
C ALA A 610 -22.04 -0.93 5.06
N GLU A 611 -22.08 -0.12 4.00
CA GLU A 611 -23.08 0.92 3.78
C GLU A 611 -23.82 0.68 2.46
N PRO A 612 -24.91 -0.10 2.46
CA PRO A 612 -25.73 -0.33 1.27
C PRO A 612 -26.47 0.94 0.85
N THR A 613 -26.81 1.03 -0.43
CA THR A 613 -27.65 2.10 -0.97
C THR A 613 -29.09 2.00 -0.48
N ASP A 614 -29.76 3.14 -0.41
CA ASP A 614 -31.19 3.26 -0.11
C ASP A 614 -31.89 4.33 -0.99
N ILE A 615 -33.13 4.67 -0.68
CA ILE A 615 -33.92 5.64 -1.45
C ILE A 615 -33.28 7.05 -1.38
N GLU A 616 -32.68 7.42 -0.25
CA GLU A 616 -32.08 8.74 -0.06
C GLU A 616 -30.67 8.81 -0.69
N TYR A 617 -29.90 7.72 -0.61
CA TYR A 617 -28.53 7.60 -1.14
C TYR A 617 -28.44 6.44 -2.15
N PRO A 618 -28.97 6.65 -3.39
CA PRO A 618 -29.20 5.56 -4.33
C PRO A 618 -27.98 5.12 -5.13
N PHE A 619 -26.83 5.80 -5.02
CA PHE A 619 -25.62 5.49 -5.77
C PHE A 619 -24.54 4.92 -4.87
N VAL A 620 -23.75 3.97 -5.41
CA VAL A 620 -22.48 3.55 -4.80
C VAL A 620 -21.37 4.43 -5.34
N LEU A 621 -20.69 5.17 -4.47
CA LEU A 621 -19.47 5.87 -4.81
C LEU A 621 -18.26 4.93 -4.66
N THR A 622 -17.44 4.81 -5.68
CA THR A 622 -16.10 4.23 -5.59
C THR A 622 -15.04 5.31 -5.82
N VAL A 623 -13.90 5.19 -5.12
CA VAL A 623 -12.80 6.13 -5.27
C VAL A 623 -11.54 5.42 -5.77
N GLY A 624 -10.67 6.11 -6.52
CA GLY A 624 -9.50 5.48 -7.09
C GLY A 624 -8.41 6.43 -7.55
N ARG A 625 -7.40 5.87 -8.22
CA ARG A 625 -6.23 6.60 -8.72
C ARG A 625 -6.35 6.97 -10.18
N LEU A 626 -5.61 8.02 -10.55
CA LEU A 626 -5.28 8.39 -11.93
C LEU A 626 -3.80 8.09 -12.21
N TYR A 627 -3.50 7.87 -13.47
CA TYR A 627 -2.18 7.46 -13.96
C TYR A 627 -1.03 8.38 -13.50
N GLY A 628 -1.21 9.71 -13.58
CA GLY A 628 -0.15 10.69 -13.30
C GLY A 628 0.02 11.00 -11.81
N HIS A 629 -1.06 11.00 -11.03
CA HIS A 629 -1.00 11.44 -9.64
C HIS A 629 -0.62 10.32 -8.66
N TRP A 630 -0.08 10.73 -7.51
CA TRP A 630 0.33 9.85 -6.42
C TRP A 630 -0.28 10.32 -5.09
N HIS A 631 -1.09 9.45 -4.49
CA HIS A 631 -1.83 9.69 -3.24
C HIS A 631 -2.42 11.11 -3.15
N THR A 632 -2.02 11.92 -2.15
CA THR A 632 -2.53 13.27 -1.89
C THR A 632 -1.77 14.37 -2.65
N MET A 633 -1.13 14.02 -3.75
CA MET A 633 -0.42 14.95 -4.66
C MET A 633 0.77 15.70 -4.05
N THR A 634 1.20 15.39 -2.83
CA THR A 634 2.32 16.09 -2.15
C THR A 634 3.57 16.26 -3.03
N ARG A 635 3.93 15.24 -3.84
CA ARG A 635 5.00 15.35 -4.85
C ARG A 635 4.48 15.66 -6.24
N THR A 636 3.51 14.88 -6.71
CA THR A 636 3.04 14.97 -8.10
C THR A 636 2.27 16.24 -8.40
N GLY A 637 1.60 16.86 -7.44
CA GLY A 637 0.97 18.15 -7.59
C GLY A 637 1.96 19.31 -7.80
N ARG A 638 3.25 19.09 -7.50
CA ARG A 638 4.35 20.03 -7.76
C ARG A 638 5.01 19.86 -9.13
N ILE A 639 4.51 18.91 -9.94
CA ILE A 639 5.05 18.59 -11.27
C ILE A 639 4.07 19.06 -12.34
N GLU A 640 4.44 20.15 -13.03
CA GLU A 640 3.58 20.82 -14.00
C GLU A 640 3.07 19.89 -15.13
N LYS A 641 3.95 18.99 -15.64
CA LYS A 641 3.56 18.02 -16.67
C LYS A 641 2.45 17.09 -16.23
N ILE A 642 2.47 16.67 -14.94
CA ILE A 642 1.44 15.79 -14.37
C ILE A 642 0.15 16.55 -14.17
N ASN A 643 0.22 17.80 -13.69
CA ASN A 643 -0.97 18.65 -13.55
C ASN A 643 -1.65 18.96 -14.89
N LYS A 644 -0.89 19.11 -15.98
CA LYS A 644 -1.44 19.25 -17.34
C LYS A 644 -2.15 17.98 -17.83
N MET A 645 -1.72 16.78 -17.38
CA MET A 645 -2.39 15.51 -17.72
C MET A 645 -3.73 15.33 -17.00
N HIS A 646 -3.80 15.79 -15.76
CA HIS A 646 -4.96 15.66 -14.87
C HIS A 646 -5.18 17.00 -14.16
N PRO A 647 -5.76 18.01 -14.83
CA PRO A 647 -5.80 19.37 -14.31
C PRO A 647 -6.81 19.57 -13.18
N ARG A 648 -7.84 18.72 -13.08
CA ARG A 648 -8.94 18.86 -12.12
C ARG A 648 -9.52 17.50 -11.73
N PRO A 649 -10.17 17.39 -10.56
CA PRO A 649 -10.98 16.22 -10.21
C PRO A 649 -12.25 16.17 -11.06
N PHE A 650 -12.94 15.02 -11.08
CA PHE A 650 -14.17 14.81 -11.83
C PHE A 650 -15.02 13.70 -11.20
N LEU A 651 -16.31 13.66 -11.54
CA LEU A 651 -17.24 12.59 -11.21
C LEU A 651 -17.58 11.80 -12.49
N GLU A 652 -17.17 10.52 -12.56
CA GLU A 652 -17.69 9.63 -13.61
C GLU A 652 -19.13 9.20 -13.27
N ILE A 653 -20.01 9.36 -14.22
CA ILE A 653 -21.41 8.99 -14.11
C ILE A 653 -21.91 8.34 -15.42
N HIS A 654 -22.73 7.29 -15.29
CA HIS A 654 -23.31 6.61 -16.45
C HIS A 654 -24.34 7.52 -17.17
N PRO A 655 -24.43 7.52 -18.51
CA PRO A 655 -25.37 8.39 -19.27
C PRO A 655 -26.84 8.24 -18.83
N ARG A 656 -27.30 7.02 -18.48
CA ARG A 656 -28.67 6.79 -17.98
C ARG A 656 -28.95 7.51 -16.66
N ASP A 657 -27.96 7.58 -15.79
CA ASP A 657 -28.10 8.21 -14.47
C ASP A 657 -27.97 9.72 -14.59
N ALA A 658 -27.05 10.21 -15.45
CA ALA A 658 -26.93 11.62 -15.77
C ALA A 658 -28.23 12.19 -16.37
N ALA A 659 -28.85 11.47 -17.32
CA ALA A 659 -30.12 11.86 -17.94
C ALA A 659 -31.28 11.95 -16.93
N LYS A 660 -31.38 10.98 -16.00
CA LYS A 660 -32.41 10.99 -14.93
C LYS A 660 -32.30 12.20 -14.02
N LEU A 661 -31.07 12.69 -13.80
CA LEU A 661 -30.77 13.79 -12.90
C LEU A 661 -30.60 15.13 -13.62
N ASN A 662 -30.82 15.18 -14.95
CA ASN A 662 -30.56 16.34 -15.80
C ASN A 662 -29.15 16.92 -15.64
N ILE A 663 -28.14 16.03 -15.45
CA ILE A 663 -26.73 16.40 -15.35
C ILE A 663 -26.15 16.40 -16.77
N GLU A 664 -25.47 17.49 -17.13
CA GLU A 664 -24.79 17.68 -18.41
C GLU A 664 -23.29 17.38 -18.28
N GLN A 665 -22.63 17.15 -19.42
CA GLN A 665 -21.17 17.00 -19.46
C GLN A 665 -20.51 18.27 -18.91
N ASP A 666 -19.51 18.10 -18.04
CA ASP A 666 -18.81 19.16 -17.30
C ASP A 666 -19.67 20.00 -16.32
N GLY A 667 -20.98 19.72 -16.23
CA GLY A 667 -21.87 20.36 -15.26
C GLY A 667 -21.42 20.02 -13.82
N LEU A 668 -21.48 21.01 -12.90
CA LEU A 668 -21.07 20.83 -11.53
C LEU A 668 -22.10 20.00 -10.76
N VAL A 669 -21.62 18.93 -10.08
CA VAL A 669 -22.44 18.02 -9.29
C VAL A 669 -21.94 18.01 -7.84
N GLU A 670 -22.83 18.26 -6.90
CA GLU A 670 -22.59 18.00 -5.50
C GLU A 670 -22.85 16.51 -5.21
N VAL A 671 -21.82 15.80 -4.79
CA VAL A 671 -21.90 14.43 -4.27
C VAL A 671 -22.03 14.53 -2.76
N ARG A 672 -23.08 13.95 -2.19
CA ARG A 672 -23.36 14.00 -0.75
C ARG A 672 -23.49 12.59 -0.19
N SER A 673 -22.77 12.31 0.89
CA SER A 673 -22.94 11.12 1.73
C SER A 673 -23.61 11.49 3.04
N ARG A 674 -23.76 10.55 3.96
CA ARG A 674 -24.26 10.80 5.32
C ARG A 674 -23.28 11.61 6.19
N ARG A 675 -22.03 11.80 5.76
CA ARG A 675 -20.92 12.44 6.51
C ARG A 675 -20.56 13.83 6.02
N GLY A 676 -20.70 14.05 4.73
CA GLY A 676 -20.33 15.33 4.15
C GLY A 676 -20.65 15.40 2.66
N SER A 677 -20.16 16.46 2.02
CA SER A 677 -20.35 16.68 0.59
C SER A 677 -19.09 17.21 -0.09
N ALA A 678 -18.95 16.92 -1.38
CA ALA A 678 -17.90 17.45 -2.24
C ALA A 678 -18.48 17.73 -3.63
N ARG A 679 -17.80 18.60 -4.41
CA ARG A 679 -18.29 19.05 -5.71
C ARG A 679 -17.31 18.68 -6.82
N PHE A 680 -17.84 18.12 -7.90
CA PHE A 680 -17.05 17.68 -9.04
C PHE A 680 -17.75 18.02 -10.34
N PRO A 681 -17.03 18.43 -11.39
CA PRO A 681 -17.58 18.46 -12.75
C PRO A 681 -17.87 17.03 -13.21
N ALA A 682 -19.03 16.84 -13.85
CA ALA A 682 -19.46 15.55 -14.35
C ALA A 682 -18.66 15.11 -15.58
N PHE A 683 -18.22 13.85 -15.57
CA PHE A 683 -17.71 13.16 -16.74
C PHE A 683 -18.66 12.03 -17.11
N ILE A 684 -19.51 12.27 -18.11
CA ILE A 684 -20.53 11.31 -18.53
C ILE A 684 -19.89 10.25 -19.41
N THR A 685 -19.93 8.99 -18.97
CA THR A 685 -19.31 7.89 -19.68
C THR A 685 -20.06 6.57 -19.49
N ALA A 686 -20.17 5.77 -20.55
CA ALA A 686 -20.67 4.40 -20.49
C ALA A 686 -19.64 3.39 -19.95
N ALA A 687 -18.44 3.86 -19.58
CA ALA A 687 -17.39 3.03 -19.02
C ALA A 687 -17.59 2.66 -17.53
N ILE A 688 -18.67 3.12 -16.91
CA ILE A 688 -19.08 2.75 -15.56
C ILE A 688 -20.49 2.16 -15.58
N ILE A 689 -20.80 1.21 -14.70
CA ILE A 689 -22.14 0.62 -14.64
C ILE A 689 -23.15 1.61 -14.03
N PRO A 690 -24.45 1.56 -14.45
CA PRO A 690 -25.48 2.39 -13.82
C PRO A 690 -25.61 2.16 -12.31
N GLY A 691 -25.91 3.21 -11.56
CA GLY A 691 -26.01 3.17 -10.10
C GLY A 691 -24.66 3.22 -9.36
N THR A 692 -23.55 3.25 -10.10
CA THR A 692 -22.21 3.41 -9.54
C THR A 692 -21.58 4.69 -10.09
N VAL A 693 -20.88 5.44 -9.24
CA VAL A 693 -20.13 6.64 -9.61
C VAL A 693 -18.69 6.56 -9.10
N PHE A 694 -17.79 7.29 -9.75
CA PHE A 694 -16.38 7.28 -9.40
C PHE A 694 -15.83 8.70 -9.27
N VAL A 695 -15.02 8.92 -8.23
CA VAL A 695 -14.20 10.14 -8.10
C VAL A 695 -12.72 9.77 -7.85
N PRO A 696 -11.77 10.54 -8.39
CA PRO A 696 -10.36 10.34 -8.08
C PRO A 696 -10.04 10.84 -6.66
N MET A 697 -9.22 10.08 -5.92
CA MET A 697 -8.93 10.29 -4.50
C MET A 697 -7.83 11.33 -4.20
N HIS A 698 -7.26 11.97 -5.21
CA HIS A 698 -5.98 12.65 -5.06
C HIS A 698 -6.06 14.05 -4.46
N TRP A 699 -7.13 14.78 -4.72
CA TRP A 699 -7.27 16.19 -4.39
C TRP A 699 -7.59 16.40 -2.92
N GLY A 700 -6.73 17.14 -2.23
CA GLY A 700 -7.00 17.78 -0.95
C GLY A 700 -7.25 19.28 -1.13
N ALA A 701 -7.55 19.99 -0.05
CA ALA A 701 -7.89 21.42 -0.05
C ALA A 701 -6.78 22.32 -0.65
N LEU A 702 -5.51 21.89 -0.61
CA LEU A 702 -4.39 22.59 -1.26
C LEU A 702 -4.45 22.58 -2.80
N TRP A 703 -5.20 21.68 -3.39
CA TRP A 703 -5.17 21.42 -4.84
C TRP A 703 -6.51 21.71 -5.52
N ALA A 704 -7.63 21.52 -4.81
CA ALA A 704 -8.96 21.85 -5.30
C ALA A 704 -9.90 22.12 -4.14
N GLU A 705 -10.64 23.20 -4.21
CA GLU A 705 -11.63 23.58 -3.19
C GLU A 705 -12.85 22.64 -3.26
N ASN A 706 -13.32 22.20 -2.09
CA ASN A 706 -14.53 21.36 -1.94
C ASN A 706 -14.52 20.05 -2.77
N ALA A 707 -13.35 19.48 -3.09
CA ALA A 707 -13.21 18.30 -3.93
C ALA A 707 -12.50 17.11 -3.25
N GLU A 708 -12.52 17.06 -1.93
CA GLU A 708 -11.91 16.01 -1.12
C GLU A 708 -12.77 14.75 -1.12
N ALA A 709 -12.33 13.69 -1.81
CA ALA A 709 -13.12 12.46 -1.95
C ALA A 709 -13.44 11.77 -0.61
N ASN A 710 -12.51 11.84 0.36
CA ASN A 710 -12.66 11.12 1.63
C ASN A 710 -13.57 11.81 2.66
N VAL A 711 -14.07 13.01 2.37
CA VAL A 711 -15.18 13.59 3.14
C VAL A 711 -16.48 12.78 2.97
N LEU A 712 -16.55 12.00 1.88
CA LEU A 712 -17.71 11.17 1.53
C LEU A 712 -17.62 9.74 2.10
N THR A 713 -16.41 9.20 2.27
CA THR A 713 -16.16 7.80 2.65
C THR A 713 -16.39 7.56 4.14
N HIS A 714 -16.62 6.29 4.53
CA HIS A 714 -16.90 5.90 5.92
C HIS A 714 -15.75 5.07 6.53
N PRO A 715 -15.63 5.04 7.88
CA PRO A 715 -14.56 4.34 8.58
C PRO A 715 -14.83 2.86 8.87
N GLU A 716 -16.00 2.33 8.43
CA GLU A 716 -16.30 0.91 8.62
C GLU A 716 -15.20 0.05 7.97
N SER A 717 -14.72 -0.93 8.70
CA SER A 717 -13.51 -1.66 8.32
C SER A 717 -13.69 -3.17 8.42
N CYS A 718 -12.82 -3.90 7.76
CA CYS A 718 -12.71 -5.35 7.91
C CYS A 718 -12.39 -5.69 9.38
N PRO A 719 -13.16 -6.57 10.04
CA PRO A 719 -12.99 -6.87 11.47
C PRO A 719 -11.67 -7.61 11.78
N ILE A 720 -11.00 -8.16 10.76
CA ILE A 720 -9.75 -8.91 10.91
C ILE A 720 -8.55 -8.00 10.63
N SER A 721 -8.55 -7.37 9.46
CA SER A 721 -7.44 -6.55 9.00
C SER A 721 -7.48 -5.11 9.47
N LEU A 722 -8.64 -4.63 9.92
CA LEU A 722 -8.94 -3.23 10.26
C LEU A 722 -8.71 -2.26 9.08
N GLU A 723 -8.74 -2.77 7.84
CA GLU A 723 -8.68 -1.95 6.63
C GLU A 723 -10.06 -1.36 6.33
N PRO A 724 -10.19 -0.02 6.14
CA PRO A 724 -11.48 0.61 5.93
C PRO A 724 -12.02 0.38 4.51
N GLU A 725 -13.36 0.39 4.37
CA GLU A 725 -14.05 0.24 3.09
C GLU A 725 -14.09 1.57 2.33
N LEU A 726 -12.99 1.88 1.63
CA LEU A 726 -12.85 3.11 0.85
C LEU A 726 -13.38 2.99 -0.59
N LYS A 727 -13.85 1.80 -1.01
CA LYS A 727 -14.28 1.53 -2.40
C LYS A 727 -15.79 1.48 -2.57
N ALA A 728 -16.54 1.66 -1.49
CA ALA A 728 -17.98 1.71 -1.56
C ALA A 728 -18.55 2.57 -0.43
N CYS A 729 -19.32 3.58 -0.76
CA CYS A 729 -20.18 4.27 0.19
C CYS A 729 -21.43 4.76 -0.53
N ALA A 730 -22.56 4.87 0.20
CA ALA A 730 -23.82 5.31 -0.36
C ALA A 730 -23.83 6.85 -0.48
N VAL A 731 -24.19 7.35 -1.68
CA VAL A 731 -24.24 8.79 -1.98
C VAL A 731 -25.48 9.16 -2.77
N LYS A 732 -25.85 10.45 -2.68
CA LYS A 732 -26.78 11.12 -3.61
C LYS A 732 -26.07 12.18 -4.43
N LEU A 733 -26.59 12.42 -5.63
CA LEU A 733 -26.06 13.39 -6.58
C LEU A 733 -27.07 14.54 -6.73
N ILE A 734 -26.57 15.76 -6.67
CA ILE A 734 -27.38 16.97 -6.76
C ILE A 734 -26.74 17.87 -7.83
N LYS A 735 -27.49 18.19 -8.90
CA LYS A 735 -27.05 19.19 -9.88
C LYS A 735 -26.92 20.55 -9.19
N VAL A 736 -25.76 21.19 -9.30
CA VAL A 736 -25.56 22.56 -8.80
C VAL A 736 -26.06 23.56 -9.86
N MET A 737 -26.96 24.44 -9.47
CA MET A 737 -27.56 25.47 -10.37
C MET A 737 -26.98 26.85 -10.03
N GLY A 738 -26.53 27.62 -11.04
CA GLY A 738 -26.15 29.03 -10.91
C GLY A 738 -24.62 29.31 -11.00
N GLU A 739 -24.22 30.57 -10.77
CA GLU A 739 -22.89 31.18 -11.03
C GLU A 739 -21.64 30.43 -10.50
N ALA A 740 -21.82 29.40 -9.68
CA ALA A 740 -20.75 28.51 -9.24
C ALA A 740 -20.13 27.65 -10.39
N GLU A 741 -20.75 27.59 -11.57
CA GLU A 741 -20.25 26.85 -12.74
C GLU A 741 -18.96 27.46 -13.33
N LEU A 742 -18.75 28.78 -13.16
CA LEU A 742 -17.64 29.52 -13.76
C LEU A 742 -16.31 29.41 -12.99
N GLN A 743 -16.35 29.13 -11.68
CA GLN A 743 -15.12 29.11 -10.87
C GLN A 743 -14.45 27.74 -10.76
N ALA A 744 -15.17 26.65 -10.97
CA ALA A 744 -14.61 25.30 -10.95
C ALA A 744 -13.84 24.91 -12.23
N GLY A 745 -13.98 25.70 -13.30
CA GLY A 745 -13.35 25.43 -14.63
C GLY A 745 -11.93 25.97 -14.77
N GLU A 746 -11.56 26.99 -14.04
CA GLU A 746 -10.21 27.53 -14.03
C GLU A 746 -9.50 27.00 -12.80
N GLY A 747 -8.54 26.12 -12.98
CA GLY A 747 -7.61 25.66 -11.95
C GLY A 747 -6.80 26.84 -11.40
N LYS A 748 -7.44 27.75 -10.66
CA LYS A 748 -6.72 28.72 -9.84
C LYS A 748 -5.96 27.91 -8.79
N ILE A 749 -4.64 27.89 -8.93
CA ILE A 749 -3.75 27.55 -7.84
C ILE A 749 -4.20 28.46 -6.68
N VAL A 750 -4.86 27.85 -5.69
CA VAL A 750 -5.24 28.55 -4.46
C VAL A 750 -4.01 29.28 -3.96
N ASP A 751 -4.11 30.57 -3.66
CA ASP A 751 -2.97 31.32 -3.12
C ASP A 751 -2.53 30.64 -1.82
N ARG A 752 -1.42 29.94 -1.91
CA ARG A 752 -0.88 29.07 -0.87
C ARG A 752 -0.44 29.83 0.38
N SER A 753 -0.35 31.17 0.29
CA SER A 753 0.02 32.02 1.42
C SER A 753 -1.11 32.20 2.47
N ASN A 754 -2.36 32.01 2.07
CA ASN A 754 -3.54 32.24 2.95
C ASN A 754 -4.06 30.99 3.67
N LEU A 755 -3.54 29.80 3.35
CA LEU A 755 -3.93 28.54 4.03
C LEU A 755 -3.30 28.35 5.42
N VAL A 756 -2.58 29.35 5.91
CA VAL A 756 -1.99 29.38 7.27
C VAL A 756 -2.99 29.85 8.32
N SER A 757 -4.11 30.49 7.92
CA SER A 757 -5.18 30.87 8.81
C SER A 757 -6.37 29.94 8.63
N VAL A 758 -6.47 28.91 9.45
CA VAL A 758 -7.76 28.24 9.67
C VAL A 758 -8.67 29.30 10.28
N SER A 759 -9.62 29.82 9.49
CA SER A 759 -10.74 30.57 10.10
C SER A 759 -11.49 29.55 10.97
N LEU A 760 -11.40 29.77 12.28
CA LEU A 760 -12.15 29.10 13.33
C LEU A 760 -13.65 29.25 13.09
#